data_4c88c5a18d26508a72380c04b1f2e0ec
#
_entry.id   4c88c5a18d26508a72380c04b1f2e0ec
#
_cell.length_a   1.000
_cell.length_b   1.000
_cell.length_c   1.000
_cell.angle_alpha   90.00
_cell.angle_beta   90.00
_cell.angle_gamma   90.00
#
_symmetry.space_group_name_H-M   'P 1'
#
loop_
_entity.id
_entity.type
_entity.pdbx_description
1 polymer ?
#
loop_
_entity_poly.entity_id
_entity_poly.type
_entity_poly.pdbx_seq_one_letter_code
_entity_poly.pdbx_strand_id
1 'polypeptide(L)'
;MNWKKGIFVYVFAVFLLGLVGGFSQIQNGPTFLGEVTANADTVNQAEGVDGTCQWYLTQDGVLHIGAGKLAETASKLETMDASQIGYVIAQSLPGESGEPTDKEAMAAAMLVKRVVLDGKVQAPVNSAYLFAQMGNVTGFDNLSDLDTSQTTDMSHMFCNNFSSTGTDVLTTLDLSSFNTAKVTNMELMFYGLGLYHIDLSSFVTSKVTSMMSMFNHDSNLQTVNLSSFDGSSFEGQATYFMFYNDKSLKKIVLGPKMVFDADSPYLNSMSSDRTTYTGKWQAVGTGSDRNPLGTKFDSSTDIVNLYKGSSRPSEIETYVWEPVTRQTRVTAKYVNESGKQIADDAATTYGVIGENNPGYTTKQLAIKGYTFDKVVGDASGAYPNIDTTVTYVYKKSAVATSATGSNTALVAEPVTVQFMDENGQKLAASETLTGSCGATYQASQRSLKGYTLMKDSGNTTGEFTTEPQIVTYIYRRVQPLKASRGYTVVSPVKTIGLYRTKNFKAKRRIHWYLQKPRTKWPMFIVTSESISNQGHLRYHVRDVNHGSKTFGKTGYITAKAQYVVSTYYERVPQTVKVLRTSGLNSYRQAGLKKRVHHSRSKQVLKVKKLVHYHRTTRFQLTNGQYVSANKKLVKAIK
;
A
#
# COMPACT_ATOMS: atom_id res chain seq x y z
N MET A 1 28.99 39.38 -26.47
CA MET A 1 28.21 38.56 -27.42
C MET A 1 27.14 37.81 -26.64
N ASN A 2 25.91 38.33 -26.71
CA ASN A 2 24.77 37.94 -25.88
C ASN A 2 24.06 36.68 -26.42
N TRP A 3 23.84 35.68 -25.58
CA TRP A 3 22.90 34.62 -25.87
C TRP A 3 21.72 34.74 -24.90
N LYS A 4 20.57 35.15 -25.47
CA LYS A 4 19.27 35.17 -24.78
C LYS A 4 18.69 33.76 -24.72
N LYS A 5 18.33 33.31 -23.53
CA LYS A 5 17.52 32.10 -23.30
C LYS A 5 16.05 32.42 -23.62
N GLY A 6 15.48 31.75 -24.60
CA GLY A 6 14.06 31.79 -24.92
C GLY A 6 13.35 30.68 -24.11
N ILE A 7 12.43 31.08 -23.24
CA ILE A 7 11.50 30.17 -22.54
C ILE A 7 10.25 30.05 -23.44
N PHE A 8 10.00 28.87 -23.97
CA PHE A 8 8.73 28.56 -24.65
C PHE A 8 7.70 28.10 -23.63
N VAL A 9 6.67 28.92 -23.45
CA VAL A 9 5.45 28.59 -22.73
C VAL A 9 4.41 28.15 -23.76
N TYR A 10 4.02 26.88 -23.75
CA TYR A 10 2.87 26.43 -24.56
C TYR A 10 1.57 26.67 -23.80
N VAL A 11 0.74 27.53 -24.37
CA VAL A 11 -0.66 27.76 -23.98
C VAL A 11 -1.54 26.84 -24.82
N PHE A 12 -2.20 25.88 -24.17
CA PHE A 12 -3.28 25.11 -24.79
C PHE A 12 -4.58 25.91 -24.75
N ALA A 13 -5.05 26.32 -25.90
CA ALA A 13 -6.39 26.87 -26.11
C ALA A 13 -7.34 25.75 -26.53
N VAL A 14 -8.35 25.49 -25.71
CA VAL A 14 -9.47 24.60 -26.06
C VAL A 14 -10.51 25.43 -26.83
N PHE A 15 -10.70 25.14 -28.07
CA PHE A 15 -11.84 25.63 -28.87
C PHE A 15 -13.01 24.64 -28.77
N LEU A 16 -14.12 25.11 -28.22
CA LEU A 16 -15.42 24.44 -28.28
C LEU A 16 -16.16 25.04 -29.47
N LEU A 17 -16.44 24.28 -30.51
CA LEU A 17 -17.43 24.60 -31.52
C LEU A 17 -18.30 23.37 -31.75
N GLY A 18 -19.57 23.50 -31.41
CA GLY A 18 -20.60 22.53 -31.75
C GLY A 18 -21.00 22.59 -33.20
N LEU A 19 -21.33 21.46 -33.77
CA LEU A 19 -22.15 21.38 -34.98
C LEU A 19 -23.07 20.15 -34.90
N VAL A 20 -24.34 20.43 -35.01
CA VAL A 20 -25.44 19.49 -35.19
C VAL A 20 -25.51 19.07 -36.65
N GLY A 21 -25.75 17.81 -36.91
CA GLY A 21 -26.40 17.42 -38.16
C GLY A 21 -25.85 16.17 -38.84
N GLY A 22 -26.70 15.19 -39.03
CA GLY A 22 -26.61 14.27 -40.16
C GLY A 22 -26.62 12.76 -39.82
N PHE A 23 -27.81 12.21 -39.61
CA PHE A 23 -28.05 10.75 -39.69
C PHE A 23 -27.88 10.25 -41.12
N SER A 24 -27.14 9.16 -41.31
CA SER A 24 -27.41 8.24 -42.40
C SER A 24 -27.22 6.82 -41.92
N GLN A 25 -28.25 6.02 -42.10
CA GLN A 25 -28.41 4.62 -41.77
C GLN A 25 -27.46 3.73 -42.57
N ILE A 26 -26.84 2.75 -41.89
CA ILE A 26 -26.47 1.47 -42.52
C ILE A 26 -26.97 0.34 -41.61
N GLN A 27 -27.73 -0.56 -42.23
CA GLN A 27 -28.40 -1.69 -41.63
C GLN A 27 -27.50 -2.94 -41.52
N ASN A 28 -27.79 -3.71 -40.44
CA ASN A 28 -27.70 -5.16 -40.32
C ASN A 28 -26.37 -5.85 -39.97
N GLY A 29 -26.27 -6.22 -38.70
CA GLY A 29 -25.55 -7.35 -38.17
C GLY A 29 -26.17 -7.75 -36.82
N PRO A 30 -26.12 -9.04 -36.41
CA PRO A 30 -27.04 -9.59 -35.41
C PRO A 30 -26.81 -9.09 -33.98
N THR A 31 -27.91 -8.68 -33.37
CA THR A 31 -28.05 -8.27 -31.97
C THR A 31 -27.77 -9.42 -31.02
N PHE A 32 -26.79 -9.22 -30.12
CA PHE A 32 -26.70 -9.94 -28.85
C PHE A 32 -26.95 -8.92 -27.74
N LEU A 33 -28.19 -8.90 -27.21
CA LEU A 33 -28.58 -8.08 -26.08
C LEU A 33 -28.14 -8.78 -24.79
N GLY A 34 -26.99 -8.34 -24.23
CA GLY A 34 -26.75 -8.43 -22.80
C GLY A 34 -27.02 -7.07 -22.19
N GLU A 35 -27.97 -6.98 -21.26
CA GLU A 35 -28.29 -5.74 -20.57
C GLU A 35 -27.09 -5.20 -19.81
N VAL A 36 -26.45 -4.18 -20.37
CA VAL A 36 -25.58 -3.27 -19.64
C VAL A 36 -26.46 -2.14 -19.14
N THR A 37 -26.78 -2.10 -17.85
CA THR A 37 -27.38 -0.94 -17.20
C THR A 37 -26.43 0.24 -17.36
N ALA A 38 -26.73 1.09 -18.32
CA ALA A 38 -26.05 2.35 -18.54
C ALA A 38 -26.30 3.27 -17.34
N ASN A 39 -25.29 3.48 -16.50
CA ASN A 39 -25.24 4.64 -15.62
C ASN A 39 -24.81 5.84 -16.45
N ALA A 40 -25.61 6.90 -16.39
CA ALA A 40 -25.51 8.11 -17.19
C ALA A 40 -24.14 8.79 -17.15
N ASP A 41 -23.62 9.12 -18.33
CA ASP A 41 -22.68 10.20 -18.68
C ASP A 41 -21.36 10.30 -17.90
N THR A 42 -20.48 9.31 -18.03
CA THR A 42 -19.04 9.59 -17.97
C THR A 42 -18.49 9.58 -19.39
N VAL A 43 -18.33 10.77 -20.00
CA VAL A 43 -17.60 10.90 -21.25
C VAL A 43 -16.19 10.38 -21.01
N ASN A 44 -15.77 9.32 -21.69
CA ASN A 44 -14.42 8.79 -21.63
C ASN A 44 -13.43 9.86 -22.15
N GLN A 45 -12.21 9.85 -21.63
CA GLN A 45 -11.13 10.71 -22.12
C GLN A 45 -10.62 10.21 -23.48
N ALA A 46 -10.55 8.90 -23.62
CA ALA A 46 -10.21 8.17 -24.83
C ALA A 46 -10.82 6.77 -24.77
N GLU A 47 -11.07 6.15 -25.91
CA GLU A 47 -11.54 4.77 -26.03
C GLU A 47 -11.14 4.19 -27.38
N GLY A 48 -11.11 2.87 -27.48
CA GLY A 48 -10.74 2.20 -28.71
C GLY A 48 -10.70 0.67 -28.60
N VAL A 49 -10.02 0.07 -29.54
CA VAL A 49 -9.76 -1.38 -29.59
C VAL A 49 -8.27 -1.60 -29.73
N ASP A 50 -7.71 -2.49 -28.91
CA ASP A 50 -6.34 -2.99 -29.03
C ASP A 50 -6.38 -4.52 -29.24
N GLY A 51 -6.00 -4.98 -30.42
CA GLY A 51 -6.23 -6.36 -30.84
C GLY A 51 -7.72 -6.69 -30.92
N THR A 52 -8.22 -7.50 -29.97
CA THR A 52 -9.65 -7.79 -29.80
C THR A 52 -10.21 -7.25 -28.47
N CYS A 53 -9.40 -6.57 -27.69
CA CYS A 53 -9.80 -5.96 -26.42
C CYS A 53 -10.40 -4.58 -26.68
N GLN A 54 -11.62 -4.36 -26.24
CA GLN A 54 -12.15 -3.00 -26.12
C GLN A 54 -11.53 -2.36 -24.88
N TRP A 55 -11.17 -1.09 -24.98
CA TRP A 55 -10.62 -0.35 -23.84
C TRP A 55 -11.18 1.07 -23.81
N TYR A 56 -11.20 1.66 -22.63
CA TYR A 56 -11.51 3.07 -22.45
C TYR A 56 -10.76 3.66 -21.26
N LEU A 57 -10.42 4.94 -21.38
CA LEU A 57 -9.78 5.73 -20.35
C LEU A 57 -10.76 6.76 -19.80
N THR A 58 -11.08 6.67 -18.53
CA THR A 58 -12.01 7.59 -17.86
C THR A 58 -11.35 8.95 -17.60
N GLN A 59 -12.17 9.99 -17.37
CA GLN A 59 -11.70 11.36 -17.09
C GLN A 59 -10.84 11.48 -15.81
N ASP A 60 -10.95 10.59 -14.87
CA ASP A 60 -10.11 10.54 -13.67
C ASP A 60 -8.88 9.63 -13.83
N GLY A 61 -8.68 9.06 -15.01
CA GLY A 61 -7.46 8.34 -15.41
C GLY A 61 -7.48 6.84 -15.08
N VAL A 62 -8.65 6.21 -15.02
CA VAL A 62 -8.76 4.74 -14.92
C VAL A 62 -8.84 4.17 -16.33
N LEU A 63 -7.85 3.35 -16.68
CA LEU A 63 -7.84 2.59 -17.94
C LEU A 63 -8.52 1.25 -17.71
N HIS A 64 -9.60 1.00 -18.41
CA HIS A 64 -10.32 -0.26 -18.46
C HIS A 64 -9.96 -1.02 -19.71
N ILE A 65 -9.59 -2.30 -19.58
CA ILE A 65 -9.26 -3.19 -20.69
C ILE A 65 -10.21 -4.40 -20.61
N GLY A 66 -11.10 -4.51 -21.59
CA GLY A 66 -12.07 -5.59 -21.70
C GLY A 66 -11.43 -6.92 -22.11
N ALA A 67 -12.21 -8.02 -21.98
CA ALA A 67 -11.76 -9.35 -22.34
C ALA A 67 -11.36 -9.45 -23.82
N GLY A 68 -10.31 -10.23 -24.13
CA GLY A 68 -9.84 -10.45 -25.49
C GLY A 68 -8.35 -10.75 -25.55
N LYS A 69 -7.76 -10.55 -26.72
CA LYS A 69 -6.32 -10.64 -26.97
C LYS A 69 -5.80 -9.25 -27.33
N LEU A 70 -4.82 -8.73 -26.59
CA LEU A 70 -4.11 -7.48 -26.94
C LEU A 70 -3.31 -7.68 -28.24
N ALA A 71 -3.12 -6.60 -28.99
CA ALA A 71 -2.28 -6.59 -30.17
C ALA A 71 -0.80 -6.83 -29.81
N GLU A 72 -0.03 -7.34 -30.74
CA GLU A 72 1.42 -7.46 -30.55
C GLU A 72 2.04 -6.08 -30.42
N THR A 73 3.05 -5.95 -29.57
CA THR A 73 3.77 -4.71 -29.38
C THR A 73 4.34 -4.23 -30.73
N ALA A 74 4.16 -2.94 -31.01
CA ALA A 74 4.62 -2.35 -32.26
C ALA A 74 6.14 -2.47 -32.37
N SER A 75 6.64 -2.97 -33.51
CA SER A 75 8.07 -3.25 -33.74
C SER A 75 8.97 -2.01 -33.71
N LYS A 76 8.38 -0.81 -33.72
CA LYS A 76 9.09 0.48 -33.66
C LYS A 76 9.30 1.02 -32.23
N LEU A 77 8.79 0.32 -31.19
CA LEU A 77 9.02 0.72 -29.80
C LEU A 77 10.39 0.21 -29.36
N GLU A 78 11.44 1.00 -29.59
CA GLU A 78 12.84 0.60 -29.34
C GLU A 78 13.54 1.55 -28.36
N THR A 79 12.88 2.62 -27.91
CA THR A 79 13.50 3.61 -27.03
C THR A 79 13.06 3.45 -25.57
N MET A 80 13.85 4.00 -24.65
CA MET A 80 13.52 4.00 -23.21
C MET A 80 12.23 4.79 -22.90
N ASP A 81 11.74 5.61 -23.82
CA ASP A 81 10.53 6.42 -23.66
C ASP A 81 9.29 5.74 -24.28
N ALA A 82 9.45 4.58 -24.89
CA ALA A 82 8.36 3.84 -25.54
C ALA A 82 7.32 3.31 -24.56
N SER A 83 6.05 3.24 -24.98
CA SER A 83 4.92 2.69 -24.23
C SER A 83 3.86 2.15 -25.19
N GLN A 84 3.59 0.84 -25.16
CA GLN A 84 2.57 0.24 -26.04
C GLN A 84 1.16 0.76 -25.74
N ILE A 85 0.73 0.71 -24.49
CA ILE A 85 -0.59 1.24 -24.10
C ILE A 85 -0.65 2.77 -24.30
N GLY A 86 0.45 3.48 -24.03
CA GLY A 86 0.52 4.92 -24.30
C GLY A 86 0.34 5.24 -25.78
N TYR A 87 0.94 4.42 -26.65
CA TYR A 87 0.80 4.53 -28.10
C TYR A 87 -0.66 4.34 -28.55
N VAL A 88 -1.31 3.27 -28.03
CA VAL A 88 -2.72 2.96 -28.32
C VAL A 88 -3.65 4.09 -27.84
N ILE A 89 -3.40 4.67 -26.67
CA ILE A 89 -4.17 5.80 -26.15
C ILE A 89 -3.92 7.04 -27.00
N ALA A 90 -2.66 7.36 -27.34
CA ALA A 90 -2.31 8.54 -28.13
C ALA A 90 -3.01 8.54 -29.49
N GLN A 91 -3.09 7.41 -30.19
CA GLN A 91 -3.81 7.27 -31.47
C GLN A 91 -5.30 7.63 -31.37
N SER A 92 -5.90 7.53 -30.19
CA SER A 92 -7.34 7.78 -29.96
C SER A 92 -7.64 9.16 -29.40
N LEU A 93 -6.61 9.98 -29.12
CA LEU A 93 -6.80 11.33 -28.62
C LEU A 93 -7.14 12.30 -29.76
N PRO A 94 -8.07 13.26 -29.55
CA PRO A 94 -8.43 14.25 -30.60
C PRO A 94 -7.26 15.14 -30.97
N GLY A 95 -7.07 15.35 -32.27
CA GLY A 95 -6.10 16.32 -32.82
C GLY A 95 -4.81 15.71 -33.36
N GLU A 96 -4.61 14.41 -33.18
CA GLU A 96 -3.45 13.70 -33.75
C GLU A 96 -3.75 13.21 -35.17
N SER A 97 -2.95 13.66 -36.15
CA SER A 97 -3.04 13.21 -37.54
C SER A 97 -1.74 12.51 -37.94
N GLY A 98 -1.64 11.24 -37.62
CA GLY A 98 -0.47 10.44 -37.94
C GLY A 98 -0.19 9.36 -36.90
N GLU A 99 0.95 8.67 -37.05
CA GLU A 99 1.43 7.74 -36.04
C GLU A 99 2.05 8.52 -34.88
N PRO A 100 1.64 8.23 -33.60
CA PRO A 100 2.24 8.87 -32.43
C PRO A 100 3.75 8.63 -32.34
N THR A 101 4.47 9.63 -31.89
CA THR A 101 5.86 9.52 -31.47
C THR A 101 5.96 8.90 -30.09
N ASP A 102 7.13 8.39 -29.68
CA ASP A 102 7.37 7.88 -28.32
C ASP A 102 7.03 8.92 -27.25
N LYS A 103 7.30 10.19 -27.51
CA LYS A 103 6.99 11.30 -26.59
C LYS A 103 5.48 11.49 -26.39
N GLU A 104 4.69 11.36 -27.45
CA GLU A 104 3.23 11.43 -27.38
C GLU A 104 2.65 10.18 -26.70
N ALA A 105 3.16 9.00 -27.04
CA ALA A 105 2.82 7.74 -26.37
C ALA A 105 3.13 7.81 -24.85
N MET A 106 4.29 8.32 -24.48
CA MET A 106 4.68 8.54 -23.11
C MET A 106 3.76 9.55 -22.40
N ALA A 107 3.42 10.65 -23.04
CA ALA A 107 2.49 11.64 -22.49
C ALA A 107 1.08 11.05 -22.29
N ALA A 108 0.62 10.19 -23.19
CA ALA A 108 -0.64 9.48 -23.09
C ALA A 108 -0.61 8.41 -21.97
N ALA A 109 0.47 7.65 -21.83
CA ALA A 109 0.66 6.71 -20.72
C ALA A 109 0.59 7.40 -19.36
N MET A 110 1.09 8.63 -19.24
CA MET A 110 1.02 9.44 -18.02
C MET A 110 -0.40 9.90 -17.65
N LEU A 111 -1.39 9.80 -18.54
CA LEU A 111 -2.79 10.05 -18.21
C LEU A 111 -3.37 8.94 -17.34
N VAL A 112 -2.84 7.72 -17.46
CA VAL A 112 -3.30 6.54 -16.71
C VAL A 112 -2.86 6.63 -15.25
N LYS A 113 -3.79 6.43 -14.32
CA LYS A 113 -3.55 6.40 -12.87
C LYS A 113 -3.89 5.05 -12.23
N ARG A 114 -4.65 4.24 -12.93
CA ARG A 114 -5.03 2.89 -12.53
C ARG A 114 -5.37 2.08 -13.77
N VAL A 115 -5.00 0.81 -13.78
CA VAL A 115 -5.38 -0.15 -14.82
C VAL A 115 -6.33 -1.16 -14.22
N VAL A 116 -7.42 -1.47 -14.93
CA VAL A 116 -8.43 -2.46 -14.53
C VAL A 116 -8.63 -3.43 -15.70
N LEU A 117 -8.44 -4.71 -15.47
CA LEU A 117 -8.83 -5.73 -16.41
C LEU A 117 -10.28 -6.15 -16.12
N ASP A 118 -11.19 -5.84 -17.05
CA ASP A 118 -12.64 -6.10 -16.90
C ASP A 118 -13.03 -7.52 -17.37
N GLY A 119 -12.04 -8.40 -17.55
CA GLY A 119 -12.21 -9.79 -17.91
C GLY A 119 -10.89 -10.43 -18.30
N LYS A 120 -10.95 -11.67 -18.81
CA LYS A 120 -9.73 -12.39 -19.22
C LYS A 120 -9.10 -11.75 -20.45
N VAL A 121 -7.87 -11.31 -20.30
CA VAL A 121 -7.06 -10.64 -21.31
C VAL A 121 -5.86 -11.51 -21.64
N GLN A 122 -5.67 -11.86 -22.90
CA GLN A 122 -4.46 -12.54 -23.36
C GLN A 122 -3.39 -11.49 -23.68
N ALA A 123 -2.25 -11.57 -23.03
CA ALA A 123 -1.09 -10.76 -23.34
C ALA A 123 -0.51 -11.11 -24.73
N PRO A 124 0.13 -10.16 -25.42
CA PRO A 124 0.85 -10.40 -26.66
C PRO A 124 1.98 -11.43 -26.48
N VAL A 125 2.40 -12.07 -27.57
CA VAL A 125 3.63 -12.88 -27.55
C VAL A 125 4.84 -12.01 -27.28
N ASN A 126 4.94 -10.88 -27.95
CA ASN A 126 5.84 -9.80 -27.58
C ASN A 126 5.09 -8.79 -26.70
N SER A 127 5.32 -8.82 -25.39
CA SER A 127 4.74 -7.90 -24.39
C SER A 127 5.75 -6.84 -23.94
N ALA A 128 6.81 -6.62 -24.71
CA ALA A 128 7.77 -5.55 -24.41
C ALA A 128 7.06 -4.19 -24.36
N TYR A 129 7.41 -3.34 -23.41
CA TYR A 129 6.83 -2.00 -23.21
C TYR A 129 5.30 -1.96 -22.94
N LEU A 130 4.63 -3.09 -22.70
CA LEU A 130 3.16 -3.15 -22.62
C LEU A 130 2.57 -2.10 -21.66
N PHE A 131 3.07 -2.01 -20.45
CA PHE A 131 2.65 -1.06 -19.42
C PHE A 131 3.79 -0.08 -19.06
N ALA A 132 4.67 0.19 -19.98
CA ALA A 132 5.79 1.10 -19.76
C ALA A 132 5.33 2.56 -19.63
N GLN A 133 6.17 3.40 -19.01
CA GLN A 133 6.02 4.86 -18.86
C GLN A 133 4.73 5.30 -18.14
N MET A 134 4.11 4.42 -17.38
CA MET A 134 2.90 4.71 -16.60
C MET A 134 3.22 5.33 -15.22
N GLY A 135 4.03 6.39 -15.18
CA GLY A 135 4.55 6.99 -13.95
C GLY A 135 3.49 7.55 -12.98
N ASN A 136 2.22 7.65 -13.39
CA ASN A 136 1.12 8.05 -12.52
C ASN A 136 0.27 6.86 -12.02
N VAL A 137 0.56 5.63 -12.44
CA VAL A 137 -0.22 4.45 -12.05
C VAL A 137 0.03 4.11 -10.59
N THR A 138 -1.06 3.99 -9.83
CA THR A 138 -1.04 3.65 -8.40
C THR A 138 -1.36 2.19 -8.12
N GLY A 139 -1.76 1.43 -9.13
CA GLY A 139 -2.11 0.02 -9.01
C GLY A 139 -2.79 -0.56 -10.23
N PHE A 140 -2.80 -1.89 -10.27
CA PHE A 140 -3.45 -2.72 -11.25
C PHE A 140 -4.55 -3.54 -10.54
N ASP A 141 -5.78 -3.48 -11.04
CA ASP A 141 -6.88 -4.30 -10.56
C ASP A 141 -7.07 -5.51 -11.49
N ASN A 142 -7.30 -6.67 -10.89
CA ASN A 142 -7.52 -7.93 -11.58
C ASN A 142 -6.35 -8.34 -12.51
N LEU A 143 -5.10 -7.96 -12.19
CA LEU A 143 -3.93 -8.33 -13.00
C LEU A 143 -3.78 -9.85 -13.15
N SER A 144 -4.38 -10.64 -12.26
CA SER A 144 -4.50 -12.09 -12.39
C SER A 144 -5.33 -12.56 -13.59
N ASP A 145 -6.05 -11.64 -14.24
CA ASP A 145 -6.81 -11.93 -15.46
C ASP A 145 -5.98 -11.72 -16.74
N LEU A 146 -4.71 -11.27 -16.61
CA LEU A 146 -3.77 -11.21 -17.72
C LEU A 146 -3.12 -12.59 -17.94
N ASP A 147 -3.47 -13.24 -19.02
CA ASP A 147 -2.86 -14.52 -19.44
C ASP A 147 -1.56 -14.26 -20.19
N THR A 148 -0.43 -14.54 -19.55
CA THR A 148 0.92 -14.41 -20.12
C THR A 148 1.50 -15.73 -20.63
N SER A 149 0.70 -16.80 -20.73
CA SER A 149 1.17 -18.16 -21.06
C SER A 149 1.79 -18.30 -22.46
N GLN A 150 1.56 -17.33 -23.34
CA GLN A 150 2.15 -17.30 -24.68
C GLN A 150 3.29 -16.28 -24.81
N THR A 151 3.52 -15.45 -23.81
CA THR A 151 4.51 -14.37 -23.86
C THR A 151 5.93 -14.91 -23.88
N THR A 152 6.75 -14.39 -24.79
CA THR A 152 8.18 -14.74 -24.93
C THR A 152 9.10 -13.57 -24.62
N ASP A 153 8.63 -12.33 -24.74
CA ASP A 153 9.37 -11.11 -24.40
C ASP A 153 8.56 -10.25 -23.40
N MET A 154 9.17 -9.95 -22.24
CA MET A 154 8.64 -9.07 -21.22
C MET A 154 9.61 -7.90 -20.92
N SER A 155 10.54 -7.63 -21.84
CA SER A 155 11.47 -6.52 -21.66
C SER A 155 10.73 -5.20 -21.53
N HIS A 156 11.19 -4.33 -20.64
CA HIS A 156 10.58 -3.02 -20.39
C HIS A 156 9.08 -3.04 -20.01
N MET A 157 8.47 -4.19 -19.73
CA MET A 157 7.01 -4.33 -19.62
C MET A 157 6.38 -3.33 -18.63
N PHE A 158 7.06 -3.01 -17.54
CA PHE A 158 6.65 -2.03 -16.54
C PHE A 158 7.65 -0.89 -16.37
N CYS A 159 8.62 -0.76 -17.26
CA CYS A 159 9.67 0.25 -17.20
C CYS A 159 9.10 1.66 -17.03
N ASN A 160 9.71 2.45 -16.14
CA ASN A 160 9.34 3.84 -15.91
C ASN A 160 10.58 4.75 -15.82
N ASN A 161 10.86 5.50 -16.88
CA ASN A 161 12.03 6.37 -16.97
C ASN A 161 11.92 7.67 -16.14
N PHE A 162 10.82 7.85 -15.39
CA PHE A 162 10.56 9.06 -14.60
C PHE A 162 10.96 8.97 -13.13
N SER A 163 11.62 7.91 -12.68
CA SER A 163 11.99 7.76 -11.27
C SER A 163 12.89 8.89 -10.74
N SER A 164 13.60 9.58 -11.63
CA SER A 164 14.39 10.77 -11.27
C SER A 164 13.56 11.97 -10.79
N THR A 165 12.24 11.98 -11.01
CA THR A 165 11.34 13.08 -10.60
C THR A 165 10.63 12.84 -9.27
N GLY A 166 10.85 11.70 -8.60
CA GLY A 166 10.26 11.38 -7.29
C GLY A 166 8.73 11.19 -7.32
N THR A 167 8.16 10.77 -8.43
CA THR A 167 6.72 10.51 -8.61
C THR A 167 6.36 9.03 -8.54
N ASP A 168 7.25 8.16 -8.06
CA ASP A 168 7.03 6.72 -7.93
C ASP A 168 5.81 6.44 -7.07
N VAL A 169 4.69 6.16 -7.72
CA VAL A 169 3.39 6.00 -7.06
C VAL A 169 2.95 4.55 -6.96
N LEU A 170 3.51 3.66 -7.80
CA LEU A 170 3.27 2.23 -7.75
C LEU A 170 4.14 1.60 -6.65
N THR A 171 3.55 1.26 -5.52
CA THR A 171 4.28 0.74 -4.34
C THR A 171 4.22 -0.78 -4.19
N THR A 172 3.30 -1.43 -4.88
CA THR A 172 3.08 -2.89 -4.84
C THR A 172 2.62 -3.39 -6.20
N LEU A 173 3.11 -4.55 -6.61
CA LEU A 173 2.74 -5.22 -7.84
C LEU A 173 2.69 -6.73 -7.58
N ASP A 174 1.52 -7.35 -7.75
CA ASP A 174 1.33 -8.79 -7.60
C ASP A 174 1.38 -9.47 -8.97
N LEU A 175 2.44 -10.24 -9.19
CA LEU A 175 2.70 -10.99 -10.41
C LEU A 175 2.65 -12.51 -10.21
N SER A 176 2.08 -12.96 -9.09
CA SER A 176 2.03 -14.39 -8.73
C SER A 176 1.28 -15.26 -9.75
N SER A 177 0.40 -14.65 -10.56
CA SER A 177 -0.37 -15.30 -11.64
C SER A 177 0.36 -15.36 -12.98
N PHE A 178 1.50 -14.67 -13.14
CA PHE A 178 2.22 -14.62 -14.41
C PHE A 178 2.84 -15.98 -14.75
N ASN A 179 2.58 -16.45 -15.96
CA ASN A 179 3.24 -17.61 -16.51
C ASN A 179 4.42 -17.17 -17.38
N THR A 180 5.63 -17.35 -16.88
CA THR A 180 6.86 -16.94 -17.55
C THR A 180 7.63 -18.10 -18.21
N ALA A 181 7.03 -19.29 -18.31
CA ALA A 181 7.73 -20.50 -18.79
C ALA A 181 8.21 -20.43 -20.25
N LYS A 182 7.70 -19.49 -21.04
CA LYS A 182 8.14 -19.24 -22.42
C LYS A 182 9.02 -17.98 -22.58
N VAL A 183 9.14 -17.18 -21.53
CA VAL A 183 9.85 -15.90 -21.62
C VAL A 183 11.35 -16.13 -21.77
N THR A 184 11.93 -15.42 -22.73
CA THR A 184 13.36 -15.44 -23.05
C THR A 184 14.05 -14.13 -22.70
N ASN A 185 13.31 -13.02 -22.59
CA ASN A 185 13.85 -11.69 -22.33
C ASN A 185 13.04 -10.98 -21.24
N MET A 186 13.75 -10.52 -20.17
CA MET A 186 13.19 -9.73 -19.05
C MET A 186 14.04 -8.47 -18.78
N GLU A 187 14.75 -7.99 -19.80
CA GLU A 187 15.60 -6.80 -19.70
C GLU A 187 14.77 -5.57 -19.31
N LEU A 188 15.25 -4.76 -18.34
CA LEU A 188 14.61 -3.53 -17.84
C LEU A 188 13.13 -3.69 -17.42
N MET A 189 12.65 -4.92 -17.14
CA MET A 189 11.23 -5.19 -16.91
C MET A 189 10.61 -4.30 -15.81
N PHE A 190 11.36 -3.99 -14.77
CA PHE A 190 10.92 -3.19 -13.62
C PHE A 190 11.72 -1.90 -13.42
N TYR A 191 12.48 -1.49 -14.42
CA TYR A 191 13.35 -0.30 -14.34
C TYR A 191 12.60 0.93 -13.83
N GLY A 192 13.11 1.57 -12.77
CA GLY A 192 12.65 2.88 -12.32
C GLY A 192 11.25 2.87 -11.68
N LEU A 193 10.82 1.77 -11.07
CA LEU A 193 9.56 1.69 -10.34
C LEU A 193 9.71 2.15 -8.88
N GLY A 194 8.59 2.56 -8.27
CA GLY A 194 8.53 2.96 -6.86
C GLY A 194 8.25 1.81 -5.88
N LEU A 195 8.48 0.56 -6.28
CA LEU A 195 8.15 -0.62 -5.47
C LEU A 195 8.98 -0.68 -4.19
N TYR A 196 8.35 -1.09 -3.08
CA TYR A 196 9.07 -1.40 -1.83
C TYR A 196 9.45 -2.88 -1.74
N HIS A 197 8.64 -3.76 -2.30
CA HIS A 197 8.82 -5.21 -2.25
C HIS A 197 8.32 -5.83 -3.53
N ILE A 198 9.07 -6.79 -4.05
CA ILE A 198 8.62 -7.61 -5.17
C ILE A 198 8.93 -9.08 -4.89
N ASP A 199 7.93 -9.95 -5.10
CA ASP A 199 8.06 -11.39 -4.99
C ASP A 199 7.90 -12.02 -6.37
N LEU A 200 8.98 -12.59 -6.90
CA LEU A 200 9.03 -13.28 -8.18
C LEU A 200 9.30 -14.79 -8.02
N SER A 201 9.00 -15.34 -6.84
CA SER A 201 9.21 -16.78 -6.57
C SER A 201 8.33 -17.72 -7.41
N SER A 202 7.31 -17.18 -8.09
CA SER A 202 6.48 -17.91 -9.06
C SER A 202 7.07 -17.94 -10.48
N PHE A 203 8.09 -17.13 -10.76
CA PHE A 203 8.66 -17.01 -12.12
C PHE A 203 9.49 -18.24 -12.51
N VAL A 204 9.30 -18.70 -13.73
CA VAL A 204 10.11 -19.73 -14.39
C VAL A 204 11.04 -19.04 -15.35
N THR A 205 12.36 -19.07 -15.08
CA THR A 205 13.35 -18.29 -15.83
C THR A 205 14.36 -19.16 -16.60
N SER A 206 14.14 -20.47 -16.65
CA SER A 206 15.06 -21.42 -17.27
C SER A 206 15.28 -21.23 -18.80
N LYS A 207 14.50 -20.37 -19.44
CA LYS A 207 14.66 -19.98 -20.85
C LYS A 207 15.10 -18.53 -21.02
N VAL A 208 15.20 -17.78 -19.94
CA VAL A 208 15.56 -16.37 -20.00
C VAL A 208 17.03 -16.22 -20.30
N THR A 209 17.36 -15.44 -21.32
CA THR A 209 18.74 -15.19 -21.76
C THR A 209 19.26 -13.84 -21.28
N SER A 210 18.36 -12.86 -20.99
CA SER A 210 18.74 -11.54 -20.46
C SER A 210 17.77 -11.04 -19.38
N MET A 211 18.33 -10.49 -18.29
CA MET A 211 17.68 -9.74 -17.23
C MET A 211 18.46 -8.45 -16.95
N MET A 212 19.19 -7.95 -17.94
CA MET A 212 20.02 -6.76 -17.81
C MET A 212 19.18 -5.58 -17.30
N SER A 213 19.67 -4.89 -16.28
CA SER A 213 19.01 -3.72 -15.69
C SER A 213 17.58 -3.96 -15.17
N MET A 214 17.21 -5.19 -14.81
CA MET A 214 15.83 -5.57 -14.50
C MET A 214 15.19 -4.72 -13.42
N PHE A 215 15.92 -4.32 -12.37
CA PHE A 215 15.47 -3.49 -11.25
C PHE A 215 16.20 -2.14 -11.18
N ASN A 216 17.01 -1.83 -12.17
CA ASN A 216 17.86 -0.65 -12.17
C ASN A 216 17.05 0.64 -11.90
N HIS A 217 17.56 1.51 -11.01
CA HIS A 217 16.93 2.74 -10.53
C HIS A 217 15.67 2.56 -9.65
N ASP A 218 15.44 1.39 -9.05
CA ASP A 218 14.37 1.17 -8.09
C ASP A 218 14.79 1.63 -6.67
N SER A 219 15.00 2.92 -6.51
CA SER A 219 15.60 3.51 -5.29
C SER A 219 14.83 3.23 -4.00
N ASN A 220 13.54 2.89 -4.07
CA ASN A 220 12.68 2.54 -2.95
C ASN A 220 12.66 1.03 -2.64
N LEU A 221 13.16 0.19 -3.53
CA LEU A 221 13.08 -1.27 -3.41
C LEU A 221 13.89 -1.76 -2.22
N GLN A 222 13.22 -2.41 -1.27
CA GLN A 222 13.83 -2.90 -0.03
C GLN A 222 14.01 -4.41 -0.01
N THR A 223 13.15 -5.15 -0.73
CA THR A 223 13.16 -6.62 -0.71
C THR A 223 12.83 -7.19 -2.09
N VAL A 224 13.64 -8.13 -2.54
CA VAL A 224 13.43 -8.89 -3.78
C VAL A 224 13.49 -10.39 -3.48
N ASN A 225 12.53 -11.16 -3.99
CA ASN A 225 12.54 -12.61 -3.92
C ASN A 225 12.74 -13.22 -5.31
N LEU A 226 13.91 -13.80 -5.55
CA LEU A 226 14.33 -14.47 -6.77
C LEU A 226 14.62 -15.97 -6.51
N SER A 227 13.94 -16.58 -5.54
CA SER A 227 14.25 -17.94 -5.07
C SER A 227 14.04 -19.02 -6.14
N SER A 228 13.19 -18.76 -7.14
CA SER A 228 12.92 -19.67 -8.26
C SER A 228 13.81 -19.47 -9.49
N PHE A 229 14.63 -18.41 -9.49
CA PHE A 229 15.39 -18.02 -10.68
C PHE A 229 16.43 -19.07 -11.05
N ASP A 230 16.44 -19.39 -12.35
CA ASP A 230 17.34 -20.35 -12.99
C ASP A 230 18.11 -19.62 -14.09
N GLY A 231 19.40 -19.43 -13.89
CA GLY A 231 20.31 -18.74 -14.81
C GLY A 231 21.01 -19.67 -15.80
N SER A 232 20.50 -20.89 -16.00
CA SER A 232 21.14 -21.89 -16.90
C SER A 232 21.17 -21.48 -18.38
N SER A 233 20.31 -20.55 -18.79
CA SER A 233 20.23 -20.04 -20.17
C SER A 233 20.73 -18.59 -20.30
N PHE A 234 21.35 -18.00 -19.29
CA PHE A 234 21.88 -16.64 -19.38
C PHE A 234 22.97 -16.53 -20.43
N GLU A 235 22.95 -15.45 -21.18
CA GLU A 235 23.90 -15.17 -22.27
C GLU A 235 24.55 -13.79 -22.07
N GLY A 236 25.86 -13.71 -22.40
CA GLY A 236 26.61 -12.47 -22.38
C GLY A 236 26.66 -11.83 -20.99
N GLN A 237 26.03 -10.68 -20.83
CA GLN A 237 25.97 -9.92 -19.57
C GLN A 237 24.55 -9.89 -19.02
N ALA A 238 23.89 -11.04 -18.94
CA ALA A 238 22.48 -11.16 -18.62
C ALA A 238 22.04 -10.48 -17.32
N THR A 239 22.91 -10.37 -16.32
CA THR A 239 22.61 -9.72 -15.03
C THR A 239 23.30 -8.37 -14.86
N TYR A 240 23.88 -7.78 -15.93
CA TYR A 240 24.58 -6.50 -15.85
C TYR A 240 23.64 -5.36 -15.43
N PHE A 241 24.06 -4.50 -14.51
CA PHE A 241 23.27 -3.42 -13.92
C PHE A 241 21.95 -3.85 -13.26
N MET A 242 21.73 -5.13 -12.96
CA MET A 242 20.45 -5.64 -12.48
C MET A 242 19.88 -4.87 -11.29
N PHE A 243 20.74 -4.40 -10.35
CA PHE A 243 20.38 -3.66 -9.14
C PHE A 243 21.07 -2.28 -9.05
N TYR A 244 21.44 -1.71 -10.19
CA TYR A 244 22.16 -0.43 -10.16
C TYR A 244 21.24 0.69 -9.63
N ASN A 245 21.71 1.47 -8.65
CA ASN A 245 20.95 2.52 -7.96
C ASN A 245 19.80 2.07 -7.04
N ASP A 246 19.67 0.80 -6.72
CA ASP A 246 18.67 0.28 -5.77
C ASP A 246 19.15 0.45 -4.32
N LYS A 247 19.33 1.70 -3.92
CA LYS A 247 20.03 2.09 -2.68
C LYS A 247 19.34 1.64 -1.39
N SER A 248 18.06 1.27 -1.46
CA SER A 248 17.29 0.80 -0.31
C SER A 248 17.22 -0.72 -0.19
N LEU A 249 17.78 -1.47 -1.17
CA LEU A 249 17.72 -2.94 -1.20
C LEU A 249 18.54 -3.53 -0.06
N LYS A 250 17.85 -4.10 0.91
CA LYS A 250 18.41 -4.63 2.16
C LYS A 250 18.09 -6.10 2.42
N LYS A 251 17.29 -6.71 1.56
CA LYS A 251 16.97 -8.13 1.62
C LYS A 251 16.81 -8.69 0.22
N ILE A 252 17.51 -9.78 -0.05
CA ILE A 252 17.39 -10.54 -1.29
C ILE A 252 17.30 -12.03 -0.96
N VAL A 253 16.38 -12.74 -1.64
CA VAL A 253 16.24 -14.20 -1.54
C VAL A 253 16.68 -14.80 -2.86
N LEU A 254 17.69 -15.66 -2.82
CA LEU A 254 18.30 -16.29 -3.99
C LEU A 254 18.13 -17.81 -3.93
N GLY A 255 17.82 -18.42 -5.06
CA GLY A 255 17.74 -19.86 -5.20
C GLY A 255 19.06 -20.50 -5.65
N PRO A 256 19.16 -21.84 -5.56
CA PRO A 256 20.40 -22.58 -5.87
C PRO A 256 20.75 -22.55 -7.36
N LYS A 257 19.82 -22.17 -8.22
CA LYS A 257 20.06 -22.06 -9.67
C LYS A 257 20.31 -20.64 -10.16
N MET A 258 20.21 -19.64 -9.26
CA MET A 258 20.56 -18.26 -9.62
C MET A 258 22.03 -18.18 -10.03
N VAL A 259 22.32 -17.40 -11.06
CA VAL A 259 23.67 -17.09 -11.53
C VAL A 259 23.81 -15.60 -11.71
N PHE A 260 24.91 -15.03 -11.22
CA PHE A 260 25.37 -13.71 -11.65
C PHE A 260 26.51 -13.90 -12.66
N ASP A 261 26.21 -13.71 -13.92
CA ASP A 261 27.14 -13.90 -15.03
C ASP A 261 28.03 -12.67 -15.28
N ALA A 262 27.54 -11.50 -14.88
CA ALA A 262 28.27 -10.24 -15.02
C ALA A 262 29.12 -9.90 -13.80
N ASP A 263 30.19 -9.13 -14.01
CA ASP A 263 31.04 -8.63 -12.93
C ASP A 263 30.32 -7.62 -12.03
N SER A 264 29.28 -7.00 -12.54
CA SER A 264 28.60 -5.89 -11.88
C SER A 264 27.08 -5.94 -12.01
N PRO A 265 26.39 -6.86 -11.30
CA PRO A 265 24.94 -6.75 -11.10
C PRO A 265 24.59 -5.55 -10.20
N TYR A 266 25.62 -4.92 -9.59
CA TYR A 266 25.52 -3.73 -8.73
C TYR A 266 24.59 -3.91 -7.54
N LEU A 267 24.65 -5.07 -6.89
CA LEU A 267 24.00 -5.25 -5.59
C LEU A 267 24.63 -4.25 -4.60
N ASN A 268 23.86 -3.27 -4.14
CA ASN A 268 24.40 -2.18 -3.36
C ASN A 268 24.88 -2.60 -1.97
N SER A 269 25.95 -1.95 -1.52
CA SER A 269 26.35 -1.94 -0.11
C SER A 269 25.71 -0.73 0.58
N MET A 270 25.35 -0.89 1.85
CA MET A 270 24.77 0.18 2.64
C MET A 270 25.78 1.32 2.86
N SER A 271 25.40 2.56 2.60
CA SER A 271 26.34 3.69 2.62
C SER A 271 26.33 4.55 3.89
N SER A 272 25.28 4.59 4.72
CA SER A 272 25.20 5.69 5.70
C SER A 272 24.56 5.45 7.08
N ASP A 273 23.71 4.45 7.29
CA ASP A 273 23.11 4.22 8.60
C ASP A 273 23.77 3.09 9.38
N ARG A 274 24.91 3.38 10.01
CA ARG A 274 25.62 2.44 10.87
C ARG A 274 25.02 2.32 12.28
N THR A 275 23.90 2.97 12.55
CA THR A 275 23.19 2.84 13.82
C THR A 275 22.18 1.69 13.83
N THR A 276 21.66 1.34 12.65
CA THR A 276 20.69 0.25 12.47
C THR A 276 21.37 -0.99 11.88
N TYR A 277 22.30 -0.80 10.94
CA TYR A 277 23.02 -1.86 10.24
C TYR A 277 24.53 -1.62 10.26
N THR A 278 25.31 -2.71 10.21
CA THR A 278 26.77 -2.64 10.28
C THR A 278 27.44 -2.16 8.97
N GLY A 279 26.69 -2.16 7.87
CA GLY A 279 27.19 -1.90 6.53
C GLY A 279 27.62 -3.17 5.78
N LYS A 280 27.47 -4.33 6.38
CA LYS A 280 27.77 -5.66 5.81
C LYS A 280 26.48 -6.39 5.46
N TRP A 281 26.62 -7.45 4.67
CA TRP A 281 25.56 -8.41 4.41
C TRP A 281 25.75 -9.66 5.27
N GLN A 282 24.65 -10.36 5.57
CA GLN A 282 24.70 -11.64 6.25
C GLN A 282 23.61 -12.57 5.71
N ALA A 283 23.96 -13.84 5.48
CA ALA A 283 22.99 -14.90 5.23
C ALA A 283 22.14 -15.11 6.48
N VAL A 284 20.84 -15.31 6.29
CA VAL A 284 19.92 -15.57 7.40
C VAL A 284 20.22 -16.96 8.00
N GLY A 285 20.49 -17.96 7.18
CA GLY A 285 20.72 -19.34 7.62
C GLY A 285 19.53 -19.86 8.44
N THR A 286 19.82 -20.43 9.61
CA THR A 286 18.79 -20.89 10.56
C THR A 286 18.17 -19.78 11.42
N GLY A 287 18.58 -18.52 11.22
CA GLY A 287 18.13 -17.37 11.98
C GLY A 287 16.87 -16.71 11.40
N SER A 288 16.83 -15.40 11.50
CA SER A 288 15.77 -14.55 10.94
C SER A 288 16.34 -13.26 10.38
N ASP A 289 15.55 -12.48 9.63
CA ASP A 289 15.95 -11.17 9.09
C ASP A 289 16.51 -10.22 10.18
N ARG A 290 16.04 -10.37 11.42
CA ARG A 290 16.44 -9.51 12.55
C ARG A 290 17.57 -10.10 13.39
N ASN A 291 17.85 -11.37 13.20
CA ASN A 291 18.94 -12.10 13.84
C ASN A 291 19.50 -13.15 12.86
N PRO A 292 20.19 -12.72 11.79
CA PRO A 292 20.80 -13.63 10.85
C PRO A 292 21.94 -14.40 11.54
N LEU A 293 22.04 -15.70 11.26
CA LEU A 293 23.01 -16.62 11.86
C LEU A 293 23.94 -17.26 10.84
N GLY A 294 23.69 -17.06 9.55
CA GLY A 294 24.53 -17.59 8.46
C GLY A 294 25.81 -16.80 8.24
N THR A 295 26.46 -17.08 7.14
CA THR A 295 27.74 -16.48 6.74
C THR A 295 27.65 -14.96 6.61
N LYS A 296 28.65 -14.26 7.11
CA LYS A 296 28.83 -12.81 6.94
C LYS A 296 29.62 -12.50 5.69
N PHE A 297 29.26 -11.41 5.03
CA PHE A 297 29.88 -10.91 3.82
C PHE A 297 30.30 -9.45 4.04
N ASP A 298 31.56 -9.15 3.81
CA ASP A 298 32.08 -7.79 4.03
C ASP A 298 31.59 -6.81 2.97
N SER A 299 31.24 -7.32 1.80
CA SER A 299 30.67 -6.56 0.69
C SER A 299 29.57 -7.33 -0.05
N SER A 300 28.75 -6.62 -0.80
CA SER A 300 27.80 -7.24 -1.75
C SER A 300 28.50 -8.01 -2.87
N THR A 301 29.73 -7.63 -3.21
CA THR A 301 30.55 -8.33 -4.21
C THR A 301 30.84 -9.77 -3.78
N ASP A 302 30.97 -10.04 -2.49
CA ASP A 302 31.21 -11.40 -1.99
C ASP A 302 30.02 -12.31 -2.25
N ILE A 303 28.77 -11.80 -2.09
CA ILE A 303 27.56 -12.52 -2.47
C ILE A 303 27.53 -12.77 -3.97
N VAL A 304 27.81 -11.74 -4.77
CA VAL A 304 27.86 -11.86 -6.24
C VAL A 304 28.85 -12.94 -6.67
N ASN A 305 30.05 -12.94 -6.09
CA ASN A 305 31.09 -13.94 -6.38
C ASN A 305 30.67 -15.36 -5.98
N LEU A 306 29.91 -15.51 -4.89
CA LEU A 306 29.36 -16.80 -4.47
C LEU A 306 28.42 -17.40 -5.54
N TYR A 307 27.66 -16.56 -6.25
CA TYR A 307 26.71 -16.99 -7.28
C TYR A 307 27.27 -16.99 -8.71
N LYS A 308 28.51 -16.57 -8.93
CA LYS A 308 29.21 -16.69 -10.23
C LYS A 308 29.72 -18.10 -10.50
N GLY A 309 30.08 -18.82 -9.47
CA GLY A 309 30.77 -20.11 -9.58
C GLY A 309 29.92 -21.32 -9.22
N SER A 310 30.60 -22.44 -9.06
CA SER A 310 30.03 -23.71 -8.58
C SER A 310 29.84 -23.78 -7.07
N SER A 311 30.32 -22.79 -6.31
CA SER A 311 30.28 -22.77 -4.84
C SER A 311 28.99 -22.16 -4.26
N ARG A 312 27.99 -21.89 -5.11
CA ARG A 312 26.69 -21.34 -4.68
C ARG A 312 25.95 -22.30 -3.75
N PRO A 313 25.11 -21.78 -2.84
CA PRO A 313 24.30 -22.61 -1.95
C PRO A 313 23.44 -23.61 -2.72
N SER A 314 23.31 -24.83 -2.18
CA SER A 314 22.43 -25.87 -2.74
C SER A 314 20.96 -25.66 -2.41
N GLU A 315 20.67 -24.76 -1.46
CA GLU A 315 19.34 -24.42 -0.97
C GLU A 315 19.03 -22.95 -1.21
N ILE A 316 17.76 -22.58 -1.06
CA ILE A 316 17.34 -21.18 -1.07
C ILE A 316 17.95 -20.48 0.15
N GLU A 317 18.61 -19.34 -0.07
CA GLU A 317 19.18 -18.54 1.00
C GLU A 317 18.67 -17.10 0.94
N THR A 318 18.47 -16.53 2.12
CA THR A 318 18.07 -15.14 2.31
C THR A 318 19.26 -14.34 2.80
N TYR A 319 19.59 -13.27 2.12
CA TYR A 319 20.63 -12.33 2.51
C TYR A 319 20.00 -11.03 2.98
N VAL A 320 20.46 -10.52 4.11
CA VAL A 320 20.01 -9.24 4.67
C VAL A 320 21.18 -8.35 5.02
N TRP A 321 20.95 -7.04 5.11
CA TRP A 321 21.93 -6.17 5.76
C TRP A 321 22.07 -6.59 7.21
N GLU A 322 23.32 -6.78 7.67
CA GLU A 322 23.63 -7.21 9.03
C GLU A 322 23.12 -6.17 10.04
N PRO A 323 22.18 -6.52 10.94
CA PRO A 323 21.67 -5.60 11.94
C PRO A 323 22.70 -5.38 13.06
N VAL A 324 22.86 -4.12 13.52
CA VAL A 324 23.66 -3.80 14.72
C VAL A 324 23.03 -4.40 15.96
N THR A 325 21.69 -4.31 16.08
CA THR A 325 20.94 -4.88 17.21
C THR A 325 20.15 -6.09 16.75
N ARG A 326 20.51 -7.25 17.26
CA ARG A 326 19.82 -8.51 16.96
C ARG A 326 18.59 -8.68 17.82
N GLN A 327 17.52 -9.21 17.24
CA GLN A 327 16.23 -9.39 17.91
C GLN A 327 15.62 -10.72 17.52
N THR A 328 15.02 -11.40 18.49
CA THR A 328 14.23 -12.62 18.31
C THR A 328 12.85 -12.48 18.94
N ARG A 329 12.00 -13.45 18.68
CA ARG A 329 10.68 -13.57 19.30
C ARG A 329 10.43 -15.00 19.76
N VAL A 330 9.46 -15.15 20.67
CA VAL A 330 8.97 -16.45 21.10
C VAL A 330 7.50 -16.56 20.70
N THR A 331 7.11 -17.69 20.11
CA THR A 331 5.74 -17.97 19.71
C THR A 331 5.15 -19.04 20.59
N ALA A 332 4.05 -18.75 21.29
CA ALA A 332 3.28 -19.73 22.01
C ALA A 332 2.32 -20.44 21.05
N LYS A 333 2.39 -21.77 21.00
CA LYS A 333 1.46 -22.64 20.28
C LYS A 333 0.56 -23.39 21.26
N TYR A 334 -0.66 -23.64 20.84
CA TYR A 334 -1.68 -24.30 21.64
C TYR A 334 -2.20 -25.52 20.89
N VAL A 335 -1.83 -26.71 21.35
CA VAL A 335 -2.12 -27.96 20.64
C VAL A 335 -2.78 -28.99 21.59
N ASN A 336 -3.51 -29.94 21.01
CA ASN A 336 -3.93 -31.11 21.76
C ASN A 336 -2.82 -32.17 21.83
N GLU A 337 -3.07 -33.31 22.52
CA GLU A 337 -2.12 -34.41 22.68
C GLU A 337 -1.61 -35.00 21.36
N SER A 338 -2.41 -34.89 20.26
CA SER A 338 -1.99 -35.33 18.94
C SER A 338 -1.22 -34.27 18.14
N GLY A 339 -0.89 -33.10 18.75
CA GLY A 339 -0.20 -32.00 18.10
C GLY A 339 -1.09 -31.12 17.22
N LYS A 340 -2.40 -31.37 17.15
CA LYS A 340 -3.33 -30.54 16.39
C LYS A 340 -3.55 -29.20 17.08
N GLN A 341 -3.44 -28.11 16.34
CA GLN A 341 -3.71 -26.75 16.84
C GLN A 341 -5.17 -26.60 17.28
N ILE A 342 -5.37 -26.03 18.48
CA ILE A 342 -6.68 -25.84 19.12
C ILE A 342 -6.98 -24.39 19.50
N ALA A 343 -6.00 -23.50 19.36
CA ALA A 343 -6.15 -22.06 19.45
C ALA A 343 -5.08 -21.37 18.62
N ASP A 344 -5.31 -20.08 18.28
CA ASP A 344 -4.36 -19.30 17.48
C ASP A 344 -3.04 -19.10 18.21
N ASP A 345 -1.92 -19.15 17.48
CA ASP A 345 -0.60 -18.88 18.00
C ASP A 345 -0.50 -17.44 18.54
N ALA A 346 0.22 -17.26 19.62
CA ALA A 346 0.48 -15.97 20.23
C ALA A 346 1.98 -15.67 20.21
N ALA A 347 2.43 -14.75 19.36
CA ALA A 347 3.83 -14.32 19.31
C ALA A 347 4.08 -13.13 20.25
N THR A 348 5.22 -13.15 20.95
CA THR A 348 5.73 -11.99 21.69
C THR A 348 6.10 -10.86 20.73
N THR A 349 6.33 -9.67 21.25
CA THR A 349 7.08 -8.64 20.50
C THR A 349 8.52 -9.11 20.33
N TYR A 350 9.19 -8.62 19.28
CA TYR A 350 10.64 -8.85 19.14
C TYR A 350 11.39 -8.23 20.32
N GLY A 351 12.22 -9.02 20.98
CA GLY A 351 13.11 -8.60 22.07
C GLY A 351 14.57 -8.63 21.66
N VAL A 352 15.36 -7.74 22.24
CA VAL A 352 16.81 -7.65 22.04
C VAL A 352 17.48 -8.83 22.76
N ILE A 353 18.44 -9.49 22.09
CA ILE A 353 19.27 -10.54 22.65
C ILE A 353 20.61 -9.97 23.15
N GLY A 354 21.26 -10.65 24.10
CA GLY A 354 22.54 -10.21 24.67
C GLY A 354 22.37 -9.47 26.00
N GLU A 355 23.28 -8.56 26.34
CA GLU A 355 23.35 -7.92 27.66
C GLU A 355 22.11 -7.12 28.07
N ASN A 356 21.38 -6.56 27.11
CA ASN A 356 20.15 -5.78 27.35
C ASN A 356 18.87 -6.59 27.09
N ASN A 357 18.91 -7.90 27.28
CA ASN A 357 17.77 -8.79 27.03
C ASN A 357 16.65 -8.51 28.04
N PRO A 358 15.46 -8.01 27.61
CA PRO A 358 14.38 -7.65 28.52
C PRO A 358 13.61 -8.84 29.06
N GLY A 359 13.92 -10.05 28.58
CA GLY A 359 13.15 -11.25 28.86
C GLY A 359 11.78 -11.30 28.16
N TYR A 360 11.18 -12.48 28.17
CA TYR A 360 9.84 -12.71 27.64
C TYR A 360 8.99 -13.53 28.61
N THR A 361 7.68 -13.48 28.42
CA THR A 361 6.71 -14.38 29.05
C THR A 361 5.63 -14.72 28.05
N THR A 362 5.35 -16.00 27.87
CA THR A 362 4.22 -16.51 27.09
C THR A 362 3.05 -16.82 28.01
N LYS A 363 1.84 -16.88 27.48
CA LYS A 363 0.63 -17.03 28.29
C LYS A 363 -0.04 -18.37 28.00
N GLN A 364 -0.30 -19.15 29.07
CA GLN A 364 -1.23 -20.27 29.00
C GLN A 364 -2.66 -19.75 28.77
N LEU A 365 -3.42 -20.39 27.89
CA LEU A 365 -4.81 -20.04 27.60
C LEU A 365 -5.77 -21.05 28.29
N ALA A 366 -6.93 -20.57 28.71
CA ALA A 366 -8.07 -21.43 28.96
C ALA A 366 -8.77 -21.73 27.62
N ILE A 367 -8.90 -22.99 27.23
CA ILE A 367 -9.44 -23.41 25.94
C ILE A 367 -10.64 -24.33 26.20
N LYS A 368 -11.83 -23.94 25.68
CA LYS A 368 -13.10 -24.67 25.87
C LYS A 368 -12.97 -26.12 25.40
N GLY A 369 -13.38 -27.05 26.25
CA GLY A 369 -13.34 -28.49 25.96
C GLY A 369 -11.96 -29.14 26.12
N TYR A 370 -11.00 -28.38 26.65
CA TYR A 370 -9.65 -28.86 26.91
C TYR A 370 -9.16 -28.46 28.30
N THR A 371 -8.39 -29.33 28.90
CA THR A 371 -7.68 -29.11 30.16
C THR A 371 -6.20 -29.01 29.85
N PHE A 372 -5.51 -28.01 30.42
CA PHE A 372 -4.06 -27.90 30.29
C PHE A 372 -3.37 -29.16 30.80
N ASP A 373 -2.43 -29.69 30.03
CA ASP A 373 -1.63 -30.84 30.39
C ASP A 373 -0.20 -30.44 30.78
N LYS A 374 0.51 -29.81 29.81
CA LYS A 374 1.91 -29.43 30.03
C LYS A 374 2.33 -28.31 29.07
N VAL A 375 3.44 -27.67 29.43
CA VAL A 375 4.17 -26.79 28.52
C VAL A 375 5.46 -27.47 28.05
N VAL A 376 5.79 -27.31 26.79
CA VAL A 376 7.05 -27.76 26.19
C VAL A 376 7.82 -26.51 25.75
N GLY A 377 9.03 -26.35 26.30
CA GLY A 377 9.83 -25.14 26.24
C GLY A 377 9.59 -24.21 27.42
N ASP A 378 10.40 -23.17 27.54
CA ASP A 378 10.33 -22.22 28.65
C ASP A 378 9.23 -21.20 28.44
N ALA A 379 8.25 -21.15 29.34
CA ALA A 379 7.16 -20.16 29.25
C ALA A 379 7.61 -18.73 29.50
N SER A 380 8.75 -18.52 30.14
CA SER A 380 9.37 -17.21 30.36
C SER A 380 10.88 -17.37 30.48
N GLY A 381 11.62 -16.33 30.16
CA GLY A 381 13.08 -16.32 30.22
C GLY A 381 13.69 -15.19 29.44
N ALA A 382 14.99 -15.22 29.22
CA ALA A 382 15.68 -14.34 28.31
C ALA A 382 15.32 -14.70 26.86
N TYR A 383 15.19 -13.72 25.98
CA TYR A 383 14.99 -13.98 24.54
C TYR A 383 16.14 -14.86 24.03
N PRO A 384 15.84 -16.03 23.43
CA PRO A 384 16.85 -16.95 22.94
C PRO A 384 17.55 -16.40 21.68
N ASN A 385 18.69 -17.02 21.31
CA ASN A 385 19.47 -16.60 20.14
C ASN A 385 18.78 -16.88 18.79
N ILE A 386 17.65 -17.58 18.79
CA ILE A 386 16.82 -17.86 17.60
C ILE A 386 15.35 -17.67 17.93
N ASP A 387 14.53 -17.39 16.92
CA ASP A 387 13.08 -17.41 17.07
C ASP A 387 12.65 -18.80 17.55
N THR A 388 11.93 -18.87 18.67
CA THR A 388 11.64 -20.11 19.39
C THR A 388 10.14 -20.29 19.60
N THR A 389 9.72 -21.53 19.77
CA THR A 389 8.33 -21.88 20.06
C THR A 389 8.21 -22.48 21.44
N VAL A 390 7.22 -22.02 22.20
CA VAL A 390 6.75 -22.62 23.44
C VAL A 390 5.40 -23.27 23.16
N THR A 391 5.26 -24.55 23.40
CA THR A 391 4.04 -25.30 23.09
C THR A 391 3.27 -25.66 24.36
N TYR A 392 2.05 -25.16 24.47
CA TYR A 392 1.09 -25.52 25.49
C TYR A 392 0.25 -26.69 24.98
N VAL A 393 0.36 -27.85 25.65
CA VAL A 393 -0.34 -29.09 25.32
C VAL A 393 -1.56 -29.23 26.20
N TYR A 394 -2.66 -29.61 25.62
CA TYR A 394 -3.95 -29.78 26.31
C TYR A 394 -4.55 -31.16 26.04
N LYS A 395 -5.22 -31.70 27.02
CA LYS A 395 -6.04 -32.90 26.94
C LYS A 395 -7.49 -32.53 26.67
N LYS A 396 -8.17 -33.30 25.84
CA LYS A 396 -9.62 -33.14 25.67
C LYS A 396 -10.29 -33.47 27.04
N SER A 397 -11.08 -32.54 27.55
CA SER A 397 -11.82 -32.77 28.79
C SER A 397 -12.75 -33.97 28.63
N ALA A 398 -12.71 -34.93 29.57
CA ALA A 398 -13.63 -36.05 29.56
C ALA A 398 -15.06 -35.52 29.70
N VAL A 399 -15.94 -35.96 28.82
CA VAL A 399 -17.38 -35.76 29.02
C VAL A 399 -17.78 -36.57 30.23
N ALA A 400 -18.09 -35.91 31.34
CA ALA A 400 -18.63 -36.58 32.51
C ALA A 400 -19.97 -37.21 32.13
N THR A 401 -20.00 -38.53 31.97
CA THR A 401 -21.25 -39.31 31.96
C THR A 401 -21.87 -39.18 33.34
N SER A 402 -23.05 -38.57 33.41
CA SER A 402 -23.79 -38.31 34.63
C SER A 402 -24.05 -39.60 35.39
N ALA A 403 -23.40 -39.75 36.55
CA ALA A 403 -23.88 -40.64 37.61
C ALA A 403 -24.76 -39.79 38.53
N THR A 404 -26.00 -40.22 38.70
CA THR A 404 -27.08 -39.68 39.50
C THR A 404 -26.67 -39.43 40.95
N GLY A 405 -26.87 -38.22 41.47
CA GLY A 405 -26.89 -37.99 42.92
C GLY A 405 -26.45 -36.58 43.36
N SER A 406 -27.47 -35.69 43.51
CA SER A 406 -27.57 -34.60 44.50
C SER A 406 -26.45 -33.56 44.65
N ASN A 407 -26.83 -32.30 44.44
CA ASN A 407 -26.12 -31.01 44.56
C ASN A 407 -25.27 -30.61 43.38
N THR A 408 -25.91 -30.26 42.29
CA THR A 408 -25.30 -29.58 41.15
C THR A 408 -25.14 -28.08 41.45
N ALA A 409 -23.92 -27.65 41.75
CA ALA A 409 -23.56 -26.27 41.51
C ALA A 409 -23.78 -25.98 40.00
N LEU A 410 -24.61 -25.02 39.64
CA LEU A 410 -24.88 -24.60 38.24
C LEU A 410 -23.54 -24.23 37.59
N VAL A 411 -23.15 -24.96 36.53
CA VAL A 411 -21.93 -24.67 35.76
C VAL A 411 -22.26 -23.49 34.85
N ALA A 412 -21.51 -22.42 35.03
CA ALA A 412 -21.67 -21.24 34.19
C ALA A 412 -21.11 -21.47 32.77
N GLU A 413 -21.83 -21.05 31.75
CA GLU A 413 -21.33 -20.95 30.39
C GLU A 413 -20.36 -19.77 30.26
N PRO A 414 -19.30 -19.90 29.44
CA PRO A 414 -18.32 -18.85 29.27
C PRO A 414 -18.86 -17.69 28.43
N VAL A 415 -18.34 -16.49 28.68
CA VAL A 415 -18.61 -15.31 27.87
C VAL A 415 -17.57 -15.22 26.76
N THR A 416 -18.01 -15.22 25.51
CA THR A 416 -17.14 -15.08 24.34
C THR A 416 -17.02 -13.61 23.93
N VAL A 417 -15.81 -13.07 23.96
CA VAL A 417 -15.52 -11.70 23.50
C VAL A 417 -14.97 -11.74 22.07
N GLN A 418 -15.65 -11.10 21.13
CA GLN A 418 -15.31 -11.09 19.71
C GLN A 418 -14.83 -9.71 19.27
N PHE A 419 -13.90 -9.67 18.30
CA PHE A 419 -13.34 -8.45 17.72
C PHE A 419 -13.53 -8.49 16.21
N MET A 420 -14.50 -7.71 15.70
CA MET A 420 -14.93 -7.77 14.30
C MET A 420 -14.83 -6.40 13.63
N ASP A 421 -14.75 -6.37 12.31
CA ASP A 421 -14.96 -5.14 11.54
C ASP A 421 -16.45 -4.86 11.32
N GLU A 422 -16.75 -3.74 10.67
CA GLU A 422 -18.12 -3.32 10.34
C GLU A 422 -18.84 -4.25 9.34
N ASN A 423 -18.12 -5.16 8.69
CA ASN A 423 -18.65 -6.16 7.75
C ASN A 423 -18.78 -7.55 8.39
N GLY A 424 -18.46 -7.70 9.70
CA GLY A 424 -18.51 -8.96 10.41
C GLY A 424 -17.24 -9.83 10.23
N GLN A 425 -16.18 -9.31 9.61
CA GLN A 425 -14.91 -10.02 9.48
C GLN A 425 -14.16 -10.00 10.82
N LYS A 426 -13.69 -11.17 11.27
CA LYS A 426 -12.91 -11.31 12.48
C LYS A 426 -11.55 -10.62 12.34
N LEU A 427 -11.23 -9.73 13.28
CA LEU A 427 -10.01 -8.92 13.29
C LEU A 427 -8.94 -9.41 14.27
N ALA A 428 -9.35 -10.16 15.28
CA ALA A 428 -8.47 -10.77 16.27
C ALA A 428 -9.12 -12.03 16.83
N ALA A 429 -8.30 -12.90 17.44
CA ALA A 429 -8.79 -14.05 18.16
C ALA A 429 -9.80 -13.62 19.23
N SER A 430 -10.91 -14.36 19.34
CA SER A 430 -11.90 -14.14 20.40
C SER A 430 -11.30 -14.46 21.78
N GLU A 431 -11.71 -13.72 22.80
CA GLU A 431 -11.39 -14.01 24.19
C GLU A 431 -12.55 -14.78 24.82
N THR A 432 -12.22 -15.69 25.72
CA THR A 432 -13.21 -16.42 26.52
C THR A 432 -13.02 -16.05 27.98
N LEU A 433 -14.05 -15.50 28.60
CA LEU A 433 -14.09 -15.24 30.04
C LEU A 433 -14.81 -16.40 30.72
N THR A 434 -14.27 -16.89 31.81
CA THR A 434 -14.85 -17.98 32.58
C THR A 434 -14.95 -17.58 34.05
N GLY A 435 -15.99 -18.05 34.73
CA GLY A 435 -16.24 -17.79 36.13
C GLY A 435 -17.32 -18.74 36.67
N SER A 436 -17.62 -18.67 37.95
CA SER A 436 -18.76 -19.40 38.54
C SER A 436 -20.08 -18.69 38.17
N CYS A 437 -21.19 -19.44 38.11
CA CYS A 437 -22.51 -18.87 37.88
C CYS A 437 -22.83 -17.81 38.96
N GLY A 438 -23.28 -16.62 38.55
CA GLY A 438 -23.50 -15.45 39.40
C GLY A 438 -22.23 -14.62 39.71
N ALA A 439 -21.03 -15.06 39.35
CA ALA A 439 -19.85 -14.21 39.43
C ALA A 439 -19.86 -13.14 38.33
N THR A 440 -19.36 -11.94 38.63
CA THR A 440 -19.31 -10.84 37.67
C THR A 440 -18.16 -10.98 36.66
N TYR A 441 -18.37 -10.59 35.40
CA TYR A 441 -17.32 -10.47 34.40
C TYR A 441 -17.23 -9.04 33.86
N GLN A 442 -16.07 -8.70 33.32
CA GLN A 442 -15.81 -7.49 32.57
C GLN A 442 -15.05 -7.83 31.30
N ALA A 443 -15.70 -7.68 30.14
CA ALA A 443 -15.04 -7.78 28.85
C ALA A 443 -14.23 -6.49 28.57
N SER A 444 -13.05 -6.63 27.97
CA SER A 444 -12.18 -5.50 27.67
C SER A 444 -11.99 -5.34 26.16
N GLN A 445 -12.08 -4.09 25.69
CA GLN A 445 -11.76 -3.77 24.31
C GLN A 445 -10.27 -3.94 24.04
N ARG A 446 -9.91 -4.39 22.83
CA ARG A 446 -8.52 -4.46 22.37
C ARG A 446 -8.13 -3.25 21.54
N SER A 447 -6.87 -2.82 21.64
CA SER A 447 -6.29 -1.87 20.69
C SER A 447 -5.78 -2.62 19.47
N LEU A 448 -6.54 -2.58 18.36
CA LEU A 448 -6.18 -3.25 17.10
C LEU A 448 -5.43 -2.30 16.17
N LYS A 449 -4.25 -2.72 15.70
CA LYS A 449 -3.41 -1.93 14.80
C LYS A 449 -4.15 -1.64 13.48
N GLY A 450 -4.33 -0.36 13.15
CA GLY A 450 -5.04 0.05 11.92
C GLY A 450 -6.56 0.09 12.04
N TYR A 451 -7.12 -0.10 13.25
CA TYR A 451 -8.57 -0.06 13.48
C TYR A 451 -8.92 0.88 14.64
N THR A 452 -10.12 1.43 14.62
CA THR A 452 -10.70 2.24 15.70
C THR A 452 -11.99 1.58 16.15
N LEU A 453 -12.16 1.40 17.47
CA LEU A 453 -13.43 0.92 18.02
C LEU A 453 -14.56 1.87 17.62
N MET A 454 -15.64 1.31 17.09
CA MET A 454 -16.87 2.02 16.73
C MET A 454 -17.95 1.88 17.79
N LYS A 455 -18.22 0.66 18.15
CA LYS A 455 -19.26 0.27 19.11
C LYS A 455 -19.00 -1.13 19.64
N ASP A 456 -19.63 -1.44 20.71
CA ASP A 456 -19.78 -2.78 21.26
C ASP A 456 -21.23 -3.25 21.11
N SER A 457 -21.43 -4.54 21.21
CA SER A 457 -22.72 -5.23 21.20
C SER A 457 -22.67 -6.37 22.20
N GLY A 458 -23.72 -6.59 22.95
CA GLY A 458 -23.74 -7.45 24.14
C GLY A 458 -23.33 -6.71 25.41
N ASN A 459 -23.48 -7.33 26.54
CA ASN A 459 -23.15 -6.74 27.83
C ASN A 459 -21.65 -6.82 28.09
N THR A 460 -20.95 -5.68 28.09
CA THR A 460 -19.50 -5.62 28.37
C THR A 460 -19.17 -5.90 29.84
N THR A 461 -20.16 -5.81 30.73
CA THR A 461 -20.12 -6.23 32.12
C THR A 461 -21.41 -6.98 32.44
N GLY A 462 -21.32 -8.02 33.24
CA GLY A 462 -22.48 -8.83 33.60
C GLY A 462 -22.08 -9.95 34.56
N GLU A 463 -22.99 -10.90 34.77
CA GLU A 463 -22.73 -12.09 35.55
C GLU A 463 -22.66 -13.33 34.65
N PHE A 464 -21.83 -14.30 35.00
CA PHE A 464 -21.81 -15.59 34.34
C PHE A 464 -23.12 -16.33 34.59
N THR A 465 -23.75 -16.82 33.52
CA THR A 465 -25.02 -17.54 33.55
C THR A 465 -24.83 -18.97 33.01
N THR A 466 -25.87 -19.79 33.12
CA THR A 466 -25.90 -21.13 32.50
C THR A 466 -26.07 -21.06 30.97
N GLU A 467 -26.34 -19.85 30.39
CA GLU A 467 -26.48 -19.63 28.96
C GLU A 467 -25.21 -18.98 28.38
N PRO A 468 -24.80 -19.35 27.16
CA PRO A 468 -23.65 -18.74 26.49
C PRO A 468 -23.89 -17.26 26.21
N GLN A 469 -22.94 -16.40 26.57
CA GLN A 469 -23.02 -14.95 26.31
C GLN A 469 -21.94 -14.53 25.32
N ILE A 470 -22.25 -13.57 24.45
CA ILE A 470 -21.32 -13.03 23.46
C ILE A 470 -21.23 -11.51 23.61
N VAL A 471 -20.01 -11.01 23.72
CA VAL A 471 -19.68 -9.58 23.63
C VAL A 471 -18.90 -9.34 22.36
N THR A 472 -19.37 -8.45 21.49
CA THR A 472 -18.70 -8.15 20.24
C THR A 472 -18.24 -6.69 20.22
N TYR A 473 -16.93 -6.46 20.10
CA TYR A 473 -16.36 -5.15 19.81
C TYR A 473 -16.23 -4.96 18.30
N ILE A 474 -16.92 -3.96 17.75
CA ILE A 474 -16.94 -3.67 16.32
C ILE A 474 -16.00 -2.50 16.02
N TYR A 475 -15.06 -2.75 15.12
CA TYR A 475 -14.03 -1.81 14.73
C TYR A 475 -14.19 -1.38 13.29
N ARG A 476 -13.82 -0.14 13.01
CA ARG A 476 -13.66 0.34 11.64
C ARG A 476 -12.18 0.43 11.31
N ARG A 477 -11.85 -0.07 10.13
CA ARG A 477 -10.50 0.14 9.60
C ARG A 477 -10.21 1.64 9.55
N VAL A 478 -9.16 2.06 10.26
CA VAL A 478 -8.63 3.41 10.09
C VAL A 478 -8.09 3.45 8.67
N GLN A 479 -8.90 3.95 7.74
CA GLN A 479 -8.36 4.36 6.46
C GLN A 479 -7.31 5.42 6.80
N PRO A 480 -6.01 5.21 6.55
CA PRO A 480 -5.08 6.31 6.57
C PRO A 480 -5.71 7.35 5.65
N LEU A 481 -5.73 8.62 6.08
CA LEU A 481 -6.05 9.70 5.15
C LEU A 481 -5.08 9.49 4.00
N LYS A 482 -5.57 8.88 2.88
CA LYS A 482 -4.74 8.64 1.70
C LYS A 482 -4.13 10.00 1.41
N ALA A 483 -2.84 10.13 1.62
CA ALA A 483 -2.08 11.25 1.16
C ALA A 483 -2.19 11.21 -0.36
N SER A 484 -3.28 11.77 -0.89
CA SER A 484 -3.42 11.97 -2.31
C SER A 484 -2.30 12.91 -2.72
N ARG A 485 -1.26 12.34 -3.32
CA ARG A 485 -0.07 13.03 -3.81
C ARG A 485 0.64 13.89 -2.75
N GLY A 486 1.38 13.24 -1.88
CA GLY A 486 2.53 13.80 -1.19
C GLY A 486 2.27 14.73 -0.01
N TYR A 487 1.15 15.43 0.15
CA TYR A 487 0.95 16.30 1.32
C TYR A 487 -0.53 16.60 1.56
N THR A 488 -1.12 15.92 2.51
CA THR A 488 -2.45 16.26 3.01
C THR A 488 -2.36 17.40 4.01
N VAL A 489 -3.26 18.38 3.91
CA VAL A 489 -3.40 19.43 4.91
C VAL A 489 -4.43 18.99 5.94
N VAL A 490 -4.03 18.91 7.21
CA VAL A 490 -4.89 18.48 8.32
C VAL A 490 -5.12 19.58 9.33
N SER A 491 -6.23 19.49 10.04
CA SER A 491 -6.60 20.40 11.13
C SER A 491 -7.01 19.63 12.37
N PRO A 492 -6.48 19.96 13.56
CA PRO A 492 -6.96 19.41 14.81
C PRO A 492 -8.33 19.99 15.15
N VAL A 493 -9.23 19.11 15.58
CA VAL A 493 -10.58 19.42 16.05
C VAL A 493 -10.73 19.34 17.57
N LYS A 494 -9.72 18.77 18.22
CA LYS A 494 -9.52 18.74 19.68
C LYS A 494 -8.14 19.25 20.03
N THR A 495 -7.86 19.48 21.31
CA THR A 495 -6.52 19.83 21.79
C THR A 495 -5.52 18.74 21.44
N ILE A 496 -4.40 19.12 20.81
CA ILE A 496 -3.29 18.22 20.46
C ILE A 496 -1.94 18.86 20.81
N GLY A 497 -0.93 18.01 21.05
CA GLY A 497 0.47 18.42 21.15
C GLY A 497 1.21 18.24 19.83
N LEU A 498 2.15 19.16 19.56
CA LEU A 498 3.22 18.98 18.57
C LEU A 498 4.46 18.51 19.32
N TYR A 499 5.06 17.41 18.90
CA TYR A 499 6.19 16.76 19.58
C TYR A 499 7.40 16.62 18.66
N ARG A 500 8.60 16.67 19.26
CA ARG A 500 9.86 16.44 18.51
C ARG A 500 10.03 14.99 18.04
N THR A 501 9.36 14.04 18.70
CA THR A 501 9.47 12.60 18.43
C THR A 501 8.10 11.96 18.34
N LYS A 502 7.99 10.85 17.60
CA LYS A 502 6.75 10.09 17.39
C LYS A 502 6.19 9.43 18.66
N ASN A 503 6.98 9.31 19.73
CA ASN A 503 6.60 8.63 20.99
C ASN A 503 6.02 9.56 22.07
N PHE A 504 5.64 10.77 21.76
CA PHE A 504 4.88 11.71 22.60
C PHE A 504 5.29 11.77 24.10
N LYS A 505 6.58 11.86 24.39
CA LYS A 505 7.03 12.12 25.76
C LYS A 505 6.81 13.60 26.13
N ALA A 506 6.28 13.88 27.33
CA ALA A 506 5.92 15.25 27.77
C ALA A 506 7.09 16.25 27.61
N LYS A 507 8.32 15.87 28.00
CA LYS A 507 9.54 16.69 27.85
C LYS A 507 10.00 16.90 26.40
N ARG A 508 9.42 16.21 25.43
CA ARG A 508 9.68 16.36 23.99
C ARG A 508 8.58 17.13 23.26
N ARG A 509 7.58 17.66 23.99
CA ARG A 509 6.52 18.50 23.42
C ARG A 509 7.07 19.87 23.05
N ILE A 510 6.75 20.30 21.82
CA ILE A 510 7.14 21.60 21.27
C ILE A 510 6.08 22.64 21.62
N HIS A 511 4.79 22.29 21.45
CA HIS A 511 3.68 23.21 21.65
C HIS A 511 2.35 22.46 21.85
N TRP A 512 1.41 23.10 22.58
CA TRP A 512 0.02 22.71 22.65
C TRP A 512 -0.84 23.55 21.70
N TYR A 513 -1.64 22.90 20.89
CA TYR A 513 -2.71 23.52 20.10
C TYR A 513 -4.02 23.23 20.78
N LEU A 514 -4.55 24.20 21.50
CA LEU A 514 -5.84 24.09 22.18
C LEU A 514 -6.97 23.97 21.15
N GLN A 515 -8.04 23.30 21.52
CA GLN A 515 -9.25 23.24 20.73
C GLN A 515 -9.77 24.65 20.42
N LYS A 516 -10.12 24.90 19.16
CA LYS A 516 -10.65 26.19 18.68
C LYS A 516 -11.93 25.98 17.89
N PRO A 517 -12.79 27.00 17.78
CA PRO A 517 -13.92 26.99 16.85
C PRO A 517 -13.45 26.65 15.41
N ARG A 518 -14.30 26.01 14.64
CA ARG A 518 -13.98 25.49 13.29
C ARG A 518 -13.31 26.51 12.37
N THR A 519 -13.76 27.77 12.40
CA THR A 519 -13.18 28.85 11.58
C THR A 519 -11.74 29.22 11.98
N LYS A 520 -11.31 28.85 13.19
CA LYS A 520 -10.00 29.15 13.75
C LYS A 520 -9.12 27.90 13.93
N TRP A 521 -9.48 26.75 13.35
CA TRP A 521 -8.65 25.55 13.44
C TRP A 521 -7.24 25.81 12.94
N PRO A 522 -6.21 25.37 13.64
CA PRO A 522 -4.85 25.35 13.10
C PRO A 522 -4.75 24.41 11.89
N MET A 523 -3.76 24.63 11.05
CA MET A 523 -3.51 23.82 9.86
C MET A 523 -2.08 23.32 9.84
N PHE A 524 -1.90 22.07 9.41
CA PHE A 524 -0.60 21.43 9.29
C PHE A 524 -0.50 20.72 7.94
N ILE A 525 0.66 20.84 7.28
CA ILE A 525 0.99 19.99 6.13
C ILE A 525 1.59 18.71 6.67
N VAL A 526 0.99 17.56 6.34
CA VAL A 526 1.56 16.24 6.61
C VAL A 526 2.72 16.01 5.65
N THR A 527 3.90 15.74 6.16
CA THR A 527 5.12 15.47 5.38
C THR A 527 5.43 13.97 5.31
N SER A 528 5.07 13.21 6.34
CA SER A 528 5.15 11.75 6.35
C SER A 528 4.30 11.15 7.47
N GLU A 529 4.16 9.85 7.45
CA GLU A 529 3.51 9.07 8.49
C GLU A 529 4.55 8.24 9.25
N SER A 530 4.27 7.95 10.51
CA SER A 530 5.16 7.13 11.35
C SER A 530 4.36 6.38 12.40
N ILE A 531 4.82 5.20 12.77
CA ILE A 531 4.24 4.42 13.86
C ILE A 531 5.08 4.66 15.13
N SER A 532 4.44 4.98 16.25
CA SER A 532 5.11 5.06 17.56
C SER A 532 5.49 3.66 18.06
N ASN A 533 6.35 3.57 19.08
CA ASN A 533 6.72 2.28 19.69
C ASN A 533 5.52 1.53 20.31
N GLN A 534 4.43 2.24 20.61
CA GLN A 534 3.17 1.68 21.09
C GLN A 534 2.17 1.36 19.95
N GLY A 535 2.61 1.28 18.70
CA GLY A 535 1.76 0.94 17.55
C GLY A 535 0.84 2.07 17.06
N HIS A 536 0.94 3.28 17.60
CA HIS A 536 0.05 4.38 17.21
C HIS A 536 0.54 5.13 15.99
N LEU A 537 -0.32 5.32 14.99
CA LEU A 537 -0.05 6.17 13.83
C LEU A 537 0.13 7.63 14.26
N ARG A 538 1.16 8.28 13.70
CA ARG A 538 1.51 9.70 13.90
C ARG A 538 1.73 10.37 12.55
N TYR A 539 1.30 11.60 12.42
CA TYR A 539 1.69 12.45 11.30
C TYR A 539 2.93 13.23 11.66
N HIS A 540 3.97 13.13 10.85
CA HIS A 540 5.03 14.14 10.83
C HIS A 540 4.50 15.33 10.03
N VAL A 541 4.55 16.51 10.61
CA VAL A 541 3.87 17.67 10.05
C VAL A 541 4.74 18.92 10.09
N ARG A 542 4.44 19.86 9.19
CA ARG A 542 4.93 21.23 9.24
C ARG A 542 3.77 22.18 9.61
N ASP A 543 3.98 23.02 10.63
CA ASP A 543 3.04 24.08 11.01
C ASP A 543 2.99 25.16 9.93
N VAL A 544 1.79 25.47 9.42
CA VAL A 544 1.54 26.52 8.44
C VAL A 544 0.63 27.62 8.95
N ASN A 545 0.57 27.78 10.29
CA ASN A 545 -0.24 28.82 10.93
C ASN A 545 0.54 30.11 11.05
N HIS A 546 0.35 31.04 10.14
CA HIS A 546 0.97 32.37 10.24
C HIS A 546 0.64 33.02 11.58
N GLY A 547 1.64 33.59 12.23
CA GLY A 547 1.53 34.20 13.58
C GLY A 547 1.59 33.18 14.74
N SER A 548 1.72 31.87 14.49
CA SER A 548 2.02 30.86 15.51
C SER A 548 3.51 30.93 15.92
N LYS A 549 3.82 30.71 17.22
CA LYS A 549 5.20 30.55 17.72
C LYS A 549 5.93 29.36 17.09
N THR A 550 5.22 28.48 16.43
CA THR A 550 5.70 27.27 15.79
C THR A 550 5.56 27.30 14.27
N PHE A 551 5.22 28.44 13.67
CA PHE A 551 5.16 28.59 12.22
C PHE A 551 6.44 28.09 11.55
N GLY A 552 6.30 27.25 10.54
CA GLY A 552 7.40 26.63 9.81
C GLY A 552 8.07 25.44 10.51
N LYS A 553 7.88 25.25 11.83
CA LYS A 553 8.47 24.13 12.56
C LYS A 553 7.82 22.79 12.17
N THR A 554 8.64 21.76 12.20
CA THR A 554 8.20 20.37 11.99
C THR A 554 8.10 19.63 13.32
N GLY A 555 7.33 18.54 13.31
CA GLY A 555 7.17 17.66 14.47
C GLY A 555 6.04 16.67 14.27
N TYR A 556 5.75 15.90 15.30
CA TYR A 556 4.76 14.83 15.24
C TYR A 556 3.48 15.22 15.98
N ILE A 557 2.33 14.94 15.35
CA ILE A 557 1.00 15.04 15.94
C ILE A 557 0.29 13.68 15.88
N THR A 558 -0.79 13.53 16.66
CA THR A 558 -1.63 12.33 16.55
C THR A 558 -2.32 12.25 15.18
N ALA A 559 -2.44 11.05 14.63
CA ALA A 559 -3.22 10.79 13.43
C ALA A 559 -4.63 10.25 13.73
N LYS A 560 -5.04 10.19 15.01
CA LYS A 560 -6.38 9.70 15.39
C LYS A 560 -7.48 10.61 14.83
N ALA A 561 -8.41 10.04 14.04
CA ALA A 561 -9.48 10.78 13.35
C ALA A 561 -10.38 11.62 14.28
N GLN A 562 -10.55 11.19 15.53
CA GLN A 562 -11.30 11.98 16.55
C GLN A 562 -10.58 13.26 17.01
N TYR A 563 -9.29 13.44 16.70
CA TYR A 563 -8.47 14.60 17.07
C TYR A 563 -8.09 15.45 15.86
N VAL A 564 -7.89 14.82 14.70
CA VAL A 564 -7.34 15.46 13.51
C VAL A 564 -8.16 15.04 12.29
N VAL A 565 -8.54 16.00 11.47
CA VAL A 565 -9.32 15.76 10.24
C VAL A 565 -8.65 16.44 9.06
N SER A 566 -8.93 15.98 7.83
CA SER A 566 -8.55 16.71 6.62
C SER A 566 -9.14 18.13 6.66
N THR A 567 -8.30 19.13 6.39
CA THR A 567 -8.71 20.54 6.36
C THR A 567 -9.63 20.84 5.19
N TYR A 568 -9.49 20.11 4.10
CA TYR A 568 -10.26 20.29 2.88
C TYR A 568 -11.30 19.19 2.71
N TYR A 569 -12.37 19.47 1.97
CA TYR A 569 -13.32 18.45 1.56
C TYR A 569 -12.68 17.53 0.52
N GLU A 570 -12.98 16.25 0.62
CA GLU A 570 -12.54 15.16 -0.27
C GLU A 570 -13.71 14.56 -1.05
N ARG A 571 -14.92 14.93 -0.68
CA ARG A 571 -16.17 14.53 -1.37
C ARG A 571 -16.98 15.77 -1.70
N VAL A 572 -17.78 15.68 -2.75
CA VAL A 572 -18.64 16.76 -3.23
C VAL A 572 -19.92 16.82 -2.40
N PRO A 573 -20.18 17.88 -1.62
CA PRO A 573 -21.51 18.11 -1.05
C PRO A 573 -22.39 18.83 -2.08
N GLN A 574 -23.69 18.62 -2.06
CA GLN A 574 -24.60 19.36 -2.93
C GLN A 574 -24.58 20.86 -2.66
N THR A 575 -24.52 21.23 -1.38
CA THR A 575 -24.51 22.62 -0.95
C THR A 575 -23.52 22.86 0.19
N VAL A 576 -22.99 24.09 0.25
CA VAL A 576 -22.15 24.55 1.36
C VAL A 576 -22.61 25.90 1.87
N LYS A 577 -22.55 26.09 3.18
CA LYS A 577 -22.81 27.35 3.86
C LYS A 577 -21.50 28.07 4.17
N VAL A 578 -21.40 29.34 3.85
CA VAL A 578 -20.24 30.20 4.18
C VAL A 578 -20.18 30.40 5.69
N LEU A 579 -19.06 30.05 6.31
CA LEU A 579 -18.84 30.16 7.77
C LEU A 579 -18.10 31.43 8.17
N ARG A 580 -17.22 31.94 7.30
CA ARG A 580 -16.36 33.08 7.60
C ARG A 580 -17.22 34.35 7.70
N THR A 581 -17.05 35.11 8.80
CA THR A 581 -17.80 36.37 9.04
C THR A 581 -17.56 37.42 7.96
N SER A 582 -16.33 37.52 7.45
CA SER A 582 -15.96 38.38 6.33
C SER A 582 -16.37 37.83 4.95
N GLY A 583 -17.19 36.78 4.89
CA GLY A 583 -17.64 36.20 3.63
C GLY A 583 -16.59 35.34 2.94
N LEU A 584 -16.87 34.97 1.68
CA LEU A 584 -16.05 34.10 0.84
C LEU A 584 -16.00 34.62 -0.59
N ASN A 585 -14.78 34.79 -1.12
CA ASN A 585 -14.63 35.17 -2.52
C ASN A 585 -14.73 33.95 -3.44
N SER A 586 -15.34 34.15 -4.60
CA SER A 586 -15.33 33.22 -5.72
C SER A 586 -14.51 33.77 -6.91
N TYR A 587 -14.02 32.87 -7.74
CA TYR A 587 -13.00 33.15 -8.73
C TYR A 587 -13.32 32.47 -10.05
N ARG A 588 -12.80 33.00 -11.17
CA ARG A 588 -12.94 32.35 -12.50
C ARG A 588 -12.07 31.11 -12.66
N GLN A 589 -11.01 30.98 -11.87
CA GLN A 589 -10.02 29.91 -12.03
C GLN A 589 -9.86 29.11 -10.73
N ALA A 590 -9.59 27.81 -10.84
CA ALA A 590 -9.36 26.92 -9.71
C ALA A 590 -8.18 27.35 -8.83
N GLY A 591 -7.19 28.05 -9.39
CA GLY A 591 -6.08 28.66 -8.63
C GLY A 591 -6.48 29.84 -7.74
N LEU A 592 -7.77 30.15 -7.63
CA LEU A 592 -8.33 31.30 -6.90
C LEU A 592 -7.72 32.64 -7.37
N LYS A 593 -7.57 32.75 -8.70
CA LYS A 593 -7.19 33.98 -9.39
C LYS A 593 -8.41 34.59 -10.11
N LYS A 594 -8.36 35.89 -10.38
CA LYS A 594 -9.44 36.67 -11.04
C LYS A 594 -10.74 36.55 -10.24
N ARG A 595 -10.77 37.23 -9.06
CA ARG A 595 -11.96 37.32 -8.20
C ARG A 595 -13.16 37.86 -9.00
N VAL A 596 -14.31 37.22 -8.85
CA VAL A 596 -15.55 37.57 -9.58
C VAL A 596 -16.61 38.07 -8.64
N HIS A 597 -16.83 37.37 -7.50
CA HIS A 597 -17.92 37.68 -6.60
C HIS A 597 -17.53 37.46 -5.15
N HIS A 598 -18.23 38.15 -4.24
CA HIS A 598 -18.08 38.00 -2.81
C HIS A 598 -19.39 37.53 -2.18
N SER A 599 -19.39 36.32 -1.65
CA SER A 599 -20.52 35.72 -0.95
C SER A 599 -20.51 36.12 0.51
N ARG A 600 -21.64 36.58 1.05
CA ARG A 600 -21.79 37.01 2.44
C ARG A 600 -21.70 35.80 3.41
N SER A 601 -21.39 36.09 4.68
CA SER A 601 -21.49 35.10 5.75
C SER A 601 -22.87 34.45 5.77
N LYS A 602 -22.94 33.16 6.11
CA LYS A 602 -24.14 32.32 6.16
C LYS A 602 -24.80 32.04 4.78
N GLN A 603 -24.36 32.64 3.69
CA GLN A 603 -24.87 32.37 2.35
C GLN A 603 -24.65 30.89 1.99
N VAL A 604 -25.63 30.29 1.29
CA VAL A 604 -25.58 28.91 0.79
C VAL A 604 -25.16 28.94 -0.68
N LEU A 605 -24.20 28.10 -1.03
CA LEU A 605 -23.65 27.98 -2.38
C LEU A 605 -23.93 26.57 -2.89
N LYS A 606 -24.45 26.44 -4.11
CA LYS A 606 -24.65 25.16 -4.80
C LYS A 606 -23.34 24.71 -5.43
N VAL A 607 -22.92 23.48 -5.15
CA VAL A 607 -21.65 22.90 -5.63
C VAL A 607 -21.95 22.00 -6.82
N LYS A 608 -21.20 22.17 -7.91
CA LYS A 608 -21.25 21.31 -9.09
C LYS A 608 -20.27 20.14 -8.97
N LYS A 609 -18.99 20.43 -8.66
CA LYS A 609 -17.95 19.41 -8.51
C LYS A 609 -16.82 19.84 -7.58
N LEU A 610 -16.03 18.86 -7.15
CA LEU A 610 -14.76 19.06 -6.45
C LEU A 610 -13.63 19.07 -7.45
N VAL A 611 -12.69 20.00 -7.29
CA VAL A 611 -11.50 20.12 -8.15
C VAL A 611 -10.27 20.10 -7.27
N HIS A 612 -9.33 19.25 -7.57
CA HIS A 612 -8.03 19.22 -6.93
C HIS A 612 -7.15 20.36 -7.48
N TYR A 613 -6.45 21.05 -6.60
CA TYR A 613 -5.51 22.10 -6.94
C TYR A 613 -4.31 22.07 -6.00
N HIS A 614 -3.19 21.55 -6.47
CA HIS A 614 -2.01 21.24 -5.66
C HIS A 614 -2.41 20.42 -4.40
N ARG A 615 -2.02 20.89 -3.20
CA ARG A 615 -2.30 20.26 -1.90
C ARG A 615 -3.68 20.56 -1.33
N THR A 616 -4.58 21.12 -2.11
CA THR A 616 -5.87 21.62 -1.62
C THR A 616 -6.98 21.29 -2.62
N THR A 617 -8.23 21.35 -2.17
CA THR A 617 -9.36 21.20 -3.06
C THR A 617 -10.15 22.51 -3.21
N ARG A 618 -10.89 22.61 -4.28
CA ARG A 618 -11.79 23.72 -4.63
C ARG A 618 -13.17 23.15 -4.93
N PHE A 619 -14.20 23.91 -4.61
CA PHE A 619 -15.51 23.64 -5.18
C PHE A 619 -15.69 24.49 -6.44
N GLN A 620 -16.07 23.86 -7.55
CA GLN A 620 -16.69 24.55 -8.65
C GLN A 620 -18.17 24.66 -8.32
N LEU A 621 -18.69 25.88 -8.33
CA LEU A 621 -20.10 26.17 -8.10
C LEU A 621 -20.90 25.94 -9.40
N THR A 622 -22.23 25.80 -9.27
CA THR A 622 -23.13 25.64 -10.42
C THR A 622 -23.08 26.79 -11.43
N ASN A 623 -22.64 27.97 -11.00
CA ASN A 623 -22.39 29.14 -11.89
C ASN A 623 -21.00 29.15 -12.52
N GLY A 624 -20.24 28.06 -12.45
CA GLY A 624 -18.91 27.92 -13.03
C GLY A 624 -17.75 28.53 -12.22
N GLN A 625 -18.03 29.28 -11.16
CA GLN A 625 -17.00 29.93 -10.34
C GLN A 625 -16.39 28.96 -9.33
N TYR A 626 -15.18 29.27 -8.88
CA TYR A 626 -14.44 28.44 -7.94
C TYR A 626 -14.33 29.09 -6.57
N VAL A 627 -14.52 28.29 -5.51
CA VAL A 627 -14.29 28.69 -4.12
C VAL A 627 -13.40 27.69 -3.43
N SER A 628 -12.74 28.10 -2.34
CA SER A 628 -11.96 27.16 -1.54
C SER A 628 -12.86 26.12 -0.88
N ALA A 629 -12.51 24.83 -1.00
CA ALA A 629 -13.16 23.74 -0.29
C ALA A 629 -12.64 23.56 1.15
N ASN A 630 -12.04 24.59 1.74
CA ASN A 630 -11.52 24.56 3.11
C ASN A 630 -12.68 24.52 4.11
N LYS A 631 -12.69 23.49 4.95
CA LYS A 631 -13.71 23.25 6.00
C LYS A 631 -13.79 24.37 7.05
N LYS A 632 -12.76 25.23 7.16
CA LYS A 632 -12.79 26.44 8.01
C LYS A 632 -13.65 27.56 7.42
N LEU A 633 -13.77 27.58 6.11
CA LEU A 633 -14.46 28.66 5.38
C LEU A 633 -15.90 28.30 5.04
N VAL A 634 -16.18 27.01 4.81
CA VAL A 634 -17.49 26.51 4.42
C VAL A 634 -17.87 25.24 5.18
N LYS A 635 -19.17 25.02 5.35
CA LYS A 635 -19.75 23.82 5.96
C LYS A 635 -20.77 23.21 4.99
N ALA A 636 -20.59 21.92 4.68
CA ALA A 636 -21.61 21.17 3.95
C ALA A 636 -22.94 21.19 4.76
N ILE A 637 -24.02 21.37 4.07
CA ILE A 637 -25.38 21.23 4.59
C ILE A 637 -26.10 20.19 3.74
N LYS A 638 -26.95 19.40 4.41
CA LYS A 638 -27.80 18.39 3.75
C LYS A 638 -28.88 19.06 2.94
#